data_3aaba8fee8e9c0663d414c14bc10cd10
#
_entry.id   3aaba8fee8e9c0663d414c14bc10cd10
#
_cell.length_a   1.000
_cell.length_b   1.000
_cell.length_c   1.000
_cell.angle_alpha   90.00
_cell.angle_beta   90.00
_cell.angle_gamma   90.00
#
_symmetry.space_group_name_H-M   'P 1'
#
loop_
_entity.id
_entity.type
_entity.pdbx_description
1 polymer ?
#
loop_
_entity_poly.entity_id
_entity_poly.type
_entity_poly.pdbx_seq_one_letter_code
_entity_poly.pdbx_strand_id
1 'polypeptide(L)'
;MSSVRYSDFDFLGSGYRRLSRIGQLASLRQALRTKTSTREIVVRICTTGCRAFGSLSLVDAFKEEVTKREIGRIVEVRSTGCQGLCARAPVVSIDPMGIIYFGVTLEDVSEIVSRTLVRGKVLEHLCFKDPMTGEIMPERDRIPFFKQERVVLSNCGVIDPTNINHYIQHNGYTALEQVLSTMTPENVIEVVKRSGLRGRGGAGFPTGKKWELARMARGFPKYIICNADEGDPGAFMDRAVLEGDPHCVIEGMAIAGYAIGSENGFIYVRAEYPIAVEHLKIAIRQARELGFLGNNIFGTPFNFDIEIKEGAGAFVCGEETALIASIEGKRGMPRPRPPFPAQSGLGGKPTNINNVETFANIRHIILMGAEEYAKVGTAESKGTKVFSLAGKVVNTGLVEVPLGITLRKVIFETGGGIVKGRKIKAVQMGGPSGGCVPEKYLDLPVDYGSLQQVGAIMGSGGVIVMDERTCMVELARYFLSFTCSESCGKCAPCRIGTKQMLGILTRITRGEGKEGDVEKLSNLASVVSQTALCGLGQNAPKPVLSTIKYFREEYDSHIRDKKCNAGICEALMVSPCQHTCPVGVDVPRYVSAISKGNFYEAVEIIRERNPFPAVCGRICHNPCETRCKRGDLEEPVAIRALKRFVADWYFSHSFPPPEPFPVTKKESVAVVGGGPTGLSCAYHLRKMGYRTVVFEALGMAGGMLMVGVPQFRLPAEVVQKEIEYMERRGVEIRTNFPININYTIEDLRREGFKAVFIAAGAQKSQRIGVPGEEEALEGVFYGLNFLREVKLGRTPLLGDKIVVIGGG
;
A
#
# COMPACT_ATOMS: atom_id res chain seq x y z
N MET A 1 28.15 4.99 -21.71
CA MET A 1 28.72 4.91 -20.35
C MET A 1 30.00 5.74 -20.35
N SER A 2 29.92 7.05 -20.15
CA SER A 2 31.05 7.93 -19.98
C SER A 2 31.54 7.82 -18.54
N SER A 3 32.74 7.29 -18.37
CA SER A 3 33.47 7.27 -17.12
C SER A 3 33.72 8.72 -16.66
N VAL A 4 32.96 9.17 -15.67
CA VAL A 4 33.30 10.40 -14.94
C VAL A 4 34.66 10.17 -14.31
N ARG A 5 35.66 10.90 -14.77
CA ARG A 5 37.00 10.82 -14.21
C ARG A 5 36.99 11.44 -12.81
N TYR A 6 37.52 10.69 -11.84
CA TYR A 6 37.65 11.07 -10.43
C TYR A 6 38.49 12.34 -10.16
N SER A 7 39.07 12.95 -11.22
CA SER A 7 39.97 14.10 -11.14
C SER A 7 39.31 15.48 -11.06
N ASP A 8 38.00 15.57 -11.21
CA ASP A 8 37.30 16.88 -11.29
C ASP A 8 36.68 17.34 -9.98
N PHE A 9 37.00 16.66 -8.89
CA PHE A 9 36.50 17.00 -7.57
C PHE A 9 37.60 17.55 -6.68
N ASP A 10 37.82 18.86 -6.76
CA ASP A 10 38.63 19.61 -5.82
C ASP A 10 37.89 19.75 -4.48
N PHE A 11 37.87 18.63 -3.71
CA PHE A 11 37.07 18.48 -2.52
C PHE A 11 37.56 19.24 -1.30
N LEU A 12 38.79 19.66 -1.31
CA LEU A 12 39.43 20.34 -0.22
C LEU A 12 40.23 21.58 -0.70
N GLY A 13 39.71 22.32 -1.65
CA GLY A 13 40.31 23.58 -2.17
C GLY A 13 40.48 24.67 -1.14
N SER A 14 40.73 24.33 0.12
CA SER A 14 41.01 25.29 1.17
C SER A 14 41.66 24.63 2.39
N GLY A 15 42.86 24.12 2.30
CA GLY A 15 43.77 24.01 3.41
C GLY A 15 43.33 23.45 4.76
N TYR A 16 42.19 22.73 4.84
CA TYR A 16 41.77 22.14 6.10
C TYR A 16 42.64 20.92 6.41
N ARG A 17 43.41 21.05 7.50
CA ARG A 17 44.23 19.96 8.05
C ARG A 17 43.30 19.00 8.84
N ARG A 18 43.72 17.73 8.94
CA ARG A 18 43.15 16.74 9.83
C ARG A 18 42.89 17.33 11.22
N LEU A 19 41.67 17.14 11.77
CA LEU A 19 41.34 17.57 13.12
C LEU A 19 42.04 16.64 14.12
N SER A 20 42.95 17.18 14.89
CA SER A 20 43.82 16.42 15.81
C SER A 20 43.57 16.76 17.28
N ARG A 21 42.57 17.58 17.57
CA ARG A 21 42.21 17.99 18.95
C ARG A 21 40.71 18.24 19.05
N ILE A 22 40.17 17.89 20.20
CA ILE A 22 38.83 18.28 20.62
C ILE A 22 38.69 19.81 20.59
N GLY A 23 37.56 20.35 20.18
CA GLY A 23 37.27 21.78 20.04
C GLY A 23 37.56 22.37 18.66
N GLN A 24 38.38 21.73 17.82
CA GLN A 24 38.64 22.19 16.46
C GLN A 24 37.44 22.12 15.53
N LEU A 25 36.52 21.19 15.77
CA LEU A 25 35.32 21.01 14.97
C LEU A 25 34.38 22.23 15.03
N ALA A 26 34.26 22.85 16.21
CA ALA A 26 33.45 24.07 16.38
C ALA A 26 33.99 25.24 15.53
N SER A 27 35.33 25.43 15.52
CA SER A 27 35.98 26.46 14.72
C SER A 27 35.82 26.21 13.21
N LEU A 28 35.95 24.94 12.79
CA LEU A 28 35.74 24.56 11.39
C LEU A 28 34.29 24.83 10.97
N ARG A 29 33.33 24.46 11.80
CA ARG A 29 31.89 24.68 11.53
C ARG A 29 31.56 26.17 11.37
N GLN A 30 32.10 27.02 12.25
CA GLN A 30 31.91 28.46 12.18
C GLN A 30 32.50 29.03 10.87
N ALA A 31 33.71 28.63 10.51
CA ALA A 31 34.32 29.04 9.25
C ALA A 31 33.51 28.62 8.02
N LEU A 32 33.01 27.41 8.02
CA LEU A 32 32.13 26.91 6.95
C LEU A 32 30.82 27.70 6.84
N ARG A 33 30.18 28.03 7.96
CA ARG A 33 28.95 28.83 7.99
C ARG A 33 29.19 30.25 7.47
N THR A 34 30.29 30.90 7.86
CA THR A 34 30.65 32.24 7.38
C THR A 34 30.88 32.23 5.87
N LYS A 35 31.55 31.21 5.34
CA LYS A 35 31.83 31.09 3.90
C LYS A 35 30.57 30.90 3.06
N THR A 36 29.56 30.24 3.62
CA THR A 36 28.31 29.94 2.90
C THR A 36 27.30 31.08 3.00
N SER A 37 27.42 31.98 3.97
CA SER A 37 26.51 33.12 4.20
C SER A 37 26.41 34.13 3.05
N THR A 38 27.26 34.03 2.02
CA THR A 38 27.22 34.86 0.81
C THR A 38 26.20 34.41 -0.23
N ARG A 39 25.65 33.18 -0.14
CA ARG A 39 24.65 32.65 -1.06
C ARG A 39 23.26 32.71 -0.42
N GLU A 40 22.39 33.50 -1.05
CA GLU A 40 21.07 33.81 -0.49
C GLU A 40 20.00 32.79 -0.89
N ILE A 41 20.18 32.14 -2.04
CA ILE A 41 19.20 31.18 -2.59
C ILE A 41 19.87 29.82 -2.81
N VAL A 42 19.23 28.75 -2.38
CA VAL A 42 19.66 27.37 -2.63
C VAL A 42 18.58 26.62 -3.38
N VAL A 43 18.88 26.19 -4.60
CA VAL A 43 18.04 25.30 -5.40
C VAL A 43 18.48 23.86 -5.11
N ARG A 44 17.61 23.08 -4.46
CA ARG A 44 17.90 21.70 -4.08
C ARG A 44 17.18 20.74 -5.01
N ILE A 45 17.91 19.84 -5.62
CA ILE A 45 17.41 18.86 -6.59
C ILE A 45 17.71 17.47 -6.05
N CYS A 46 16.69 16.65 -5.92
CA CYS A 46 16.88 15.25 -5.53
C CYS A 46 17.58 14.48 -6.65
N THR A 47 18.80 13.98 -6.40
CA THR A 47 19.61 13.26 -7.39
C THR A 47 19.82 11.78 -7.07
N THR A 48 19.03 11.23 -6.13
CA THR A 48 19.03 9.82 -5.77
C THR A 48 17.79 9.14 -6.37
N GLY A 49 16.67 9.03 -5.67
CA GLY A 49 15.45 8.41 -6.19
C GLY A 49 14.92 9.06 -7.49
N CYS A 50 15.06 10.37 -7.66
CA CYS A 50 14.65 11.09 -8.86
C CYS A 50 15.59 10.91 -10.07
N ARG A 51 16.74 10.25 -9.90
CA ARG A 51 17.71 10.01 -11.01
C ARG A 51 17.08 9.29 -12.19
N ALA A 52 16.18 8.33 -11.92
CA ALA A 52 15.44 7.62 -12.96
C ALA A 52 14.53 8.52 -13.83
N PHE A 53 14.21 9.73 -13.35
CA PHE A 53 13.41 10.74 -14.03
C PHE A 53 14.25 11.89 -14.60
N GLY A 54 15.56 11.68 -14.80
CA GLY A 54 16.45 12.66 -15.45
C GLY A 54 16.94 13.79 -14.54
N SER A 55 16.88 13.67 -13.22
CA SER A 55 17.23 14.76 -12.30
C SER A 55 18.71 15.19 -12.34
N LEU A 56 19.63 14.37 -12.83
CA LEU A 56 21.02 14.79 -13.05
C LEU A 56 21.11 15.85 -14.15
N SER A 57 20.43 15.64 -15.26
CA SER A 57 20.39 16.63 -16.34
C SER A 57 19.72 17.94 -15.90
N LEU A 58 18.77 17.88 -14.94
CA LEU A 58 18.20 19.09 -14.34
C LEU A 58 19.24 19.88 -13.56
N VAL A 59 20.11 19.20 -12.80
CA VAL A 59 21.21 19.89 -12.07
C VAL A 59 22.11 20.64 -13.02
N ASP A 60 22.50 20.01 -14.13
CA ASP A 60 23.38 20.63 -15.11
C ASP A 60 22.66 21.81 -15.81
N ALA A 61 21.41 21.64 -16.22
CA ALA A 61 20.63 22.70 -16.82
C ALA A 61 20.42 23.92 -15.89
N PHE A 62 20.15 23.68 -14.60
CA PHE A 62 20.08 24.76 -13.61
C PHE A 62 21.42 25.49 -13.44
N LYS A 63 22.53 24.77 -13.38
CA LYS A 63 23.88 25.38 -13.29
C LYS A 63 24.21 26.22 -14.52
N GLU A 64 23.90 25.73 -15.70
CA GLU A 64 24.08 26.45 -16.96
C GLU A 64 23.24 27.73 -17.01
N GLU A 65 21.93 27.64 -16.66
CA GLU A 65 21.03 28.80 -16.70
C GLU A 65 21.39 29.85 -15.62
N VAL A 66 21.80 29.41 -14.43
CA VAL A 66 22.31 30.28 -13.37
C VAL A 66 23.61 31.00 -13.80
N THR A 67 24.52 30.31 -14.48
CA THR A 67 25.72 30.86 -15.03
C THR A 67 25.45 31.86 -16.15
N LYS A 68 24.57 31.51 -17.09
CA LYS A 68 24.16 32.36 -18.22
C LYS A 68 23.57 33.69 -17.75
N ARG A 69 22.90 33.70 -16.61
CA ARG A 69 22.26 34.90 -16.04
C ARG A 69 23.11 35.61 -15.02
N GLU A 70 24.36 35.18 -14.83
CA GLU A 70 25.36 35.76 -13.90
C GLU A 70 24.89 35.84 -12.42
N ILE A 71 23.93 34.99 -12.01
CA ILE A 71 23.39 34.96 -10.63
C ILE A 71 24.08 33.93 -9.73
N GLY A 72 25.12 33.25 -10.19
CA GLY A 72 25.87 32.21 -9.43
C GLY A 72 26.50 32.66 -8.13
N ARG A 73 26.63 33.99 -7.92
CA ARG A 73 27.11 34.52 -6.62
C ARG A 73 26.09 34.45 -5.52
N ILE A 74 24.80 34.52 -5.85
CA ILE A 74 23.66 34.50 -4.91
C ILE A 74 22.89 33.17 -4.93
N VAL A 75 22.97 32.36 -6.02
CA VAL A 75 22.27 31.10 -6.18
C VAL A 75 23.23 29.93 -6.12
N GLU A 76 22.93 28.97 -5.27
CA GLU A 76 23.58 27.64 -5.24
C GLU A 76 22.67 26.59 -5.79
N VAL A 77 23.14 25.77 -6.75
CA VAL A 77 22.43 24.57 -7.22
C VAL A 77 23.04 23.36 -6.52
N ARG A 78 22.26 22.70 -5.68
CA ARG A 78 22.70 21.61 -4.80
C ARG A 78 22.03 20.30 -5.16
N SER A 79 22.84 19.28 -5.41
CA SER A 79 22.40 17.89 -5.47
C SER A 79 22.11 17.38 -4.06
N THR A 80 20.97 16.77 -3.85
CA THR A 80 20.56 16.27 -2.52
C THR A 80 20.06 14.84 -2.55
N GLY A 81 19.98 14.21 -1.38
CA GLY A 81 19.28 12.97 -1.17
C GLY A 81 17.77 13.09 -1.39
N CYS A 82 17.06 12.00 -1.16
CA CYS A 82 15.61 11.94 -1.36
C CYS A 82 14.83 12.89 -0.44
N GLN A 83 13.93 13.68 -1.03
CA GLN A 83 13.04 14.58 -0.27
C GLN A 83 11.78 13.86 0.28
N GLY A 84 11.56 12.63 -0.15
CA GLY A 84 10.51 11.74 0.37
C GLY A 84 9.33 11.51 -0.58
N LEU A 85 8.83 12.52 -1.30
CA LEU A 85 7.62 12.42 -2.13
C LEU A 85 7.92 11.87 -3.54
N CYS A 86 8.14 10.55 -3.63
CA CYS A 86 8.52 9.90 -4.89
C CYS A 86 7.43 9.91 -5.96
N ALA A 87 6.16 9.94 -5.56
CA ALA A 87 5.01 10.01 -6.48
C ALA A 87 5.00 11.25 -7.39
N ARG A 88 5.79 12.26 -7.05
CA ARG A 88 5.82 13.56 -7.75
C ARG A 88 7.19 13.92 -8.31
N ALA A 89 8.06 12.92 -8.50
CA ALA A 89 9.41 13.13 -9.04
C ALA A 89 9.38 13.68 -10.49
N PRO A 90 10.41 14.46 -10.91
CA PRO A 90 11.50 15.04 -10.12
C PRO A 90 11.05 16.17 -9.20
N VAL A 91 11.74 16.33 -8.06
CA VAL A 91 11.41 17.33 -7.04
C VAL A 91 12.53 18.36 -6.94
N VAL A 92 12.16 19.63 -7.03
CA VAL A 92 13.07 20.79 -6.87
C VAL A 92 12.52 21.69 -5.76
N SER A 93 13.33 21.97 -4.74
CA SER A 93 12.97 22.94 -3.69
C SER A 93 13.90 24.16 -3.69
N ILE A 94 13.36 25.32 -3.33
CA ILE A 94 14.03 26.61 -3.40
C ILE A 94 13.94 27.28 -2.03
N ASP A 95 15.08 27.39 -1.36
CA ASP A 95 15.21 28.07 -0.07
C ASP A 95 15.92 29.42 -0.20
N PRO A 96 15.60 30.42 0.61
CA PRO A 96 14.65 30.42 1.74
C PRO A 96 13.18 30.66 1.35
N MET A 97 12.83 30.69 0.08
CA MET A 97 11.46 30.96 -0.39
C MET A 97 10.46 29.88 0.08
N GLY A 98 10.95 28.72 0.53
CA GLY A 98 10.12 27.58 0.93
C GLY A 98 9.34 26.93 -0.21
N ILE A 99 9.59 27.34 -1.46
CA ILE A 99 8.87 26.85 -2.65
C ILE A 99 9.34 25.44 -3.01
N ILE A 100 8.39 24.59 -3.40
CA ILE A 100 8.68 23.25 -3.90
C ILE A 100 7.93 22.99 -5.20
N TYR A 101 8.64 22.51 -6.21
CA TYR A 101 8.12 22.15 -7.53
C TYR A 101 8.22 20.65 -7.78
N PHE A 102 7.26 20.11 -8.50
CA PHE A 102 7.12 18.70 -8.77
C PHE A 102 7.02 18.41 -10.26
N GLY A 103 7.52 17.25 -10.68
CA GLY A 103 7.48 16.82 -12.08
C GLY A 103 8.26 17.75 -13.01
N VAL A 104 9.29 18.41 -12.49
CA VAL A 104 10.07 19.42 -13.22
C VAL A 104 10.80 18.78 -14.41
N THR A 105 10.66 19.39 -15.58
CA THR A 105 11.33 19.00 -16.83
C THR A 105 12.46 19.95 -17.19
N LEU A 106 13.28 19.62 -18.17
CA LEU A 106 14.32 20.51 -18.68
C LEU A 106 13.76 21.80 -19.27
N GLU A 107 12.56 21.76 -19.84
CA GLU A 107 11.88 22.91 -20.44
C GLU A 107 11.48 23.95 -19.36
N ASP A 108 11.18 23.50 -18.14
CA ASP A 108 10.76 24.35 -17.03
C ASP A 108 11.93 25.16 -16.44
N VAL A 109 13.17 24.69 -16.61
CA VAL A 109 14.35 25.26 -15.93
C VAL A 109 14.51 26.76 -16.19
N SER A 110 14.47 27.18 -17.46
CA SER A 110 14.62 28.59 -17.83
C SER A 110 13.51 29.47 -17.26
N GLU A 111 12.28 28.94 -17.19
CA GLU A 111 11.12 29.63 -16.60
C GLU A 111 11.26 29.72 -15.07
N ILE A 112 11.65 28.64 -14.39
CA ILE A 112 11.91 28.65 -12.94
C ILE A 112 12.98 29.68 -12.59
N VAL A 113 14.12 29.69 -13.30
CA VAL A 113 15.20 30.63 -13.04
C VAL A 113 14.74 32.07 -13.27
N SER A 114 14.07 32.36 -14.41
CA SER A 114 13.70 33.72 -14.77
C SER A 114 12.54 34.27 -13.94
N ARG A 115 11.53 33.47 -13.65
CA ARG A 115 10.33 33.92 -12.95
C ARG A 115 10.42 33.73 -11.44
N THR A 116 10.94 32.58 -10.97
CA THR A 116 10.98 32.31 -9.53
C THR A 116 12.24 32.85 -8.89
N LEU A 117 13.44 32.49 -9.39
CA LEU A 117 14.68 32.93 -8.73
C LEU A 117 14.94 34.43 -8.90
N VAL A 118 14.66 35.00 -10.08
CA VAL A 118 14.94 36.42 -10.37
C VAL A 118 13.78 37.35 -9.96
N ARG A 119 12.52 36.95 -10.17
CA ARG A 119 11.35 37.82 -9.97
C ARG A 119 10.46 37.42 -8.79
N GLY A 120 10.77 36.35 -8.07
CA GLY A 120 10.01 35.85 -6.93
C GLY A 120 8.59 35.35 -7.29
N LYS A 121 8.29 35.06 -8.57
CA LYS A 121 6.95 34.62 -9.01
C LYS A 121 6.86 33.10 -9.05
N VAL A 122 5.85 32.55 -8.39
CA VAL A 122 5.55 31.12 -8.35
C VAL A 122 4.99 30.63 -9.68
N LEU A 123 5.37 29.40 -10.07
CA LEU A 123 4.82 28.67 -11.22
C LEU A 123 3.78 27.67 -10.72
N GLU A 124 2.53 28.05 -10.72
CA GLU A 124 1.42 27.28 -10.12
C GLU A 124 1.26 25.89 -10.73
N HIS A 125 1.55 25.72 -12.03
CA HIS A 125 1.42 24.42 -12.71
C HIS A 125 2.44 23.37 -12.22
N LEU A 126 3.54 23.80 -11.61
CA LEU A 126 4.55 22.91 -11.00
C LEU A 126 4.34 22.69 -9.51
N CYS A 127 3.35 23.40 -8.89
CA CYS A 127 3.08 23.28 -7.47
C CYS A 127 2.26 22.03 -7.13
N PHE A 128 2.28 21.67 -5.86
CA PHE A 128 1.40 20.62 -5.34
C PHE A 128 -0.05 21.08 -5.45
N LYS A 129 -0.87 20.25 -6.07
CA LYS A 129 -2.32 20.37 -6.06
C LYS A 129 -2.91 19.31 -5.17
N ASP A 130 -3.62 19.71 -4.14
CA ASP A 130 -4.27 18.80 -3.22
C ASP A 130 -5.35 17.99 -3.96
N PRO A 131 -5.29 16.66 -3.95
CA PRO A 131 -6.23 15.83 -4.71
C PRO A 131 -7.67 15.86 -4.15
N MET A 132 -7.87 16.29 -2.89
CA MET A 132 -9.18 16.35 -2.24
C MET A 132 -9.83 17.73 -2.38
N THR A 133 -9.06 18.80 -2.17
CA THR A 133 -9.59 20.17 -2.18
C THR A 133 -9.35 20.90 -3.50
N GLY A 134 -8.39 20.45 -4.30
CA GLY A 134 -7.94 21.15 -5.51
C GLY A 134 -7.09 22.39 -5.22
N GLU A 135 -6.75 22.66 -3.96
CA GLU A 135 -5.93 23.81 -3.55
C GLU A 135 -4.49 23.66 -4.06
N ILE A 136 -3.94 24.77 -4.58
CA ILE A 136 -2.54 24.83 -5.02
C ILE A 136 -1.69 25.29 -3.85
N MET A 137 -0.68 24.48 -3.48
CA MET A 137 0.21 24.72 -2.35
C MET A 137 1.65 24.84 -2.85
N PRO A 138 2.19 26.04 -3.02
CA PRO A 138 3.57 26.24 -3.44
C PRO A 138 4.58 26.03 -2.31
N GLU A 139 4.20 26.32 -1.05
CA GLU A 139 5.08 26.23 0.10
C GLU A 139 5.11 24.80 0.64
N ARG A 140 6.34 24.31 0.83
CA ARG A 140 6.60 22.95 1.33
C ARG A 140 5.87 22.65 2.66
N ASP A 141 5.89 23.62 3.58
CA ASP A 141 5.37 23.42 4.93
C ASP A 141 3.82 23.37 4.99
N ARG A 142 3.16 23.83 3.93
CA ARG A 142 1.69 23.73 3.80
C ARG A 142 1.27 22.35 3.32
N ILE A 143 2.10 21.65 2.58
CA ILE A 143 1.80 20.33 2.01
C ILE A 143 1.74 19.29 3.13
N PRO A 144 0.60 18.57 3.31
CA PRO A 144 0.44 17.61 4.41
C PRO A 144 1.53 16.55 4.48
N PHE A 145 2.03 16.09 3.33
CA PHE A 145 3.10 15.10 3.25
C PHE A 145 4.39 15.54 3.95
N PHE A 146 4.72 16.82 3.95
CA PHE A 146 5.95 17.33 4.59
C PHE A 146 5.78 17.72 6.06
N LYS A 147 4.56 17.69 6.60
CA LYS A 147 4.29 17.88 8.03
C LYS A 147 4.68 16.63 8.83
N GLN A 148 5.96 16.27 8.78
CA GLN A 148 6.56 15.11 9.43
C GLN A 148 7.60 15.55 10.45
N GLU A 149 7.72 14.79 11.54
CA GLU A 149 8.81 14.95 12.50
C GLU A 149 10.02 14.13 12.02
N ARG A 150 10.97 14.81 11.35
CA ARG A 150 12.15 14.17 10.76
C ARG A 150 13.34 14.23 11.69
N VAL A 151 13.75 13.09 12.20
CA VAL A 151 14.97 12.88 12.98
C VAL A 151 16.05 12.27 12.08
N VAL A 152 15.82 11.05 11.63
CA VAL A 152 16.75 10.31 10.76
C VAL A 152 16.87 10.94 9.37
N LEU A 153 15.75 11.39 8.81
CA LEU A 153 15.69 12.03 7.49
C LEU A 153 15.91 13.55 7.53
N SER A 154 16.34 14.13 8.66
CA SER A 154 16.47 15.59 8.82
C SER A 154 17.38 16.24 7.80
N ASN A 155 18.46 15.58 7.41
CA ASN A 155 19.41 16.05 6.41
C ASN A 155 19.08 15.59 4.98
N CYS A 156 18.26 14.56 4.82
CA CYS A 156 17.87 14.04 3.50
C CYS A 156 17.05 15.09 2.72
N GLY A 157 17.52 15.44 1.52
CA GLY A 157 16.93 16.52 0.72
C GLY A 157 17.39 17.92 1.12
N VAL A 158 18.34 18.05 2.05
CA VAL A 158 18.89 19.31 2.55
C VAL A 158 20.37 19.46 2.20
N ILE A 159 21.17 18.46 2.53
CA ILE A 159 22.61 18.45 2.30
C ILE A 159 22.96 17.77 0.98
N ASP A 160 24.13 18.10 0.44
CA ASP A 160 24.80 17.27 -0.57
C ASP A 160 25.50 16.11 0.15
N PRO A 161 25.07 14.86 -0.07
CA PRO A 161 25.62 13.70 0.63
C PRO A 161 27.08 13.39 0.28
N THR A 162 27.59 13.98 -0.81
CA THR A 162 28.98 13.82 -1.25
C THR A 162 29.91 14.88 -0.69
N ASN A 163 29.39 15.82 0.12
CA ASN A 163 30.15 16.94 0.68
C ASN A 163 30.07 16.98 2.21
N ILE A 164 31.11 16.51 2.88
CA ILE A 164 31.20 16.47 4.34
C ILE A 164 31.04 17.83 5.01
N ASN A 165 31.37 18.92 4.32
CA ASN A 165 31.22 20.28 4.87
C ASN A 165 29.76 20.61 5.13
N HIS A 166 28.85 20.18 4.28
CA HIS A 166 27.41 20.36 4.54
C HIS A 166 26.93 19.57 5.78
N TYR A 167 27.45 18.35 5.98
CA TYR A 167 27.16 17.59 7.18
C TYR A 167 27.69 18.27 8.45
N ILE A 168 28.93 18.80 8.41
CA ILE A 168 29.54 19.53 9.53
C ILE A 168 28.77 20.81 9.85
N GLN A 169 28.29 21.56 8.84
CA GLN A 169 27.43 22.75 9.03
C GLN A 169 26.12 22.42 9.75
N HIS A 170 25.60 21.23 9.56
CA HIS A 170 24.43 20.69 10.23
C HIS A 170 24.74 19.89 11.51
N ASN A 171 25.77 20.31 12.25
CA ASN A 171 26.22 19.71 13.50
C ASN A 171 26.72 18.25 13.36
N GLY A 172 27.16 17.84 12.19
CA GLY A 172 27.80 16.55 11.99
C GLY A 172 29.09 16.40 12.82
N TYR A 173 29.31 15.16 13.27
CA TYR A 173 30.40 14.73 14.15
C TYR A 173 30.49 15.41 15.53
N THR A 174 29.49 16.25 15.88
CA THR A 174 29.42 16.86 17.21
C THR A 174 29.09 15.82 18.28
N ALA A 175 28.26 14.85 17.99
CA ALA A 175 27.94 13.79 18.93
C ALA A 175 29.17 12.91 19.21
N LEU A 176 29.96 12.61 18.18
CA LEU A 176 31.22 11.87 18.37
C LEU A 176 32.22 12.66 19.18
N GLU A 177 32.41 13.97 18.90
CA GLU A 177 33.28 14.85 19.69
C GLU A 177 32.85 14.91 21.16
N GLN A 178 31.55 15.08 21.42
CA GLN A 178 30.96 15.08 22.77
C GLN A 178 31.21 13.76 23.49
N VAL A 179 30.97 12.62 22.84
CA VAL A 179 31.23 11.30 23.41
C VAL A 179 32.69 11.12 23.82
N LEU A 180 33.62 11.45 22.92
CA LEU A 180 35.04 11.25 23.17
C LEU A 180 35.62 12.24 24.18
N SER A 181 34.98 13.40 24.40
CA SER A 181 35.47 14.43 25.35
C SER A 181 34.88 14.29 26.76
N THR A 182 33.62 13.83 26.89
CA THR A 182 32.89 13.96 28.16
C THR A 182 32.27 12.67 28.69
N MET A 183 32.29 11.58 27.91
CA MET A 183 31.57 10.36 28.26
C MET A 183 32.48 9.14 28.33
N THR A 184 32.26 8.28 29.27
CA THR A 184 32.85 6.93 29.27
C THR A 184 32.04 6.00 28.36
N PRO A 185 32.65 4.90 27.87
CA PRO A 185 31.92 3.91 27.09
C PRO A 185 30.65 3.39 27.77
N GLU A 186 30.71 3.18 29.07
CA GLU A 186 29.56 2.72 29.87
C GLU A 186 28.45 3.78 29.91
N ASN A 187 28.82 5.07 30.06
CA ASN A 187 27.85 6.18 30.03
C ASN A 187 27.14 6.27 28.68
N VAL A 188 27.85 6.04 27.56
CA VAL A 188 27.23 6.01 26.23
C VAL A 188 26.20 4.90 26.13
N ILE A 189 26.55 3.68 26.59
CA ILE A 189 25.62 2.55 26.62
C ILE A 189 24.39 2.87 27.47
N GLU A 190 24.58 3.50 28.63
CA GLU A 190 23.49 3.85 29.54
C GLU A 190 22.56 4.91 28.91
N VAL A 191 23.10 5.92 28.23
CA VAL A 191 22.29 6.90 27.47
C VAL A 191 21.47 6.21 26.39
N VAL A 192 22.06 5.27 25.63
CA VAL A 192 21.32 4.53 24.60
C VAL A 192 20.25 3.59 25.23
N LYS A 193 20.49 3.02 26.39
CA LYS A 193 19.45 2.25 27.14
C LYS A 193 18.30 3.14 27.57
N ARG A 194 18.60 4.27 28.23
CA ARG A 194 17.59 5.21 28.75
C ARG A 194 16.77 5.84 27.62
N SER A 195 17.34 6.03 26.43
CA SER A 195 16.60 6.49 25.25
C SER A 195 15.48 5.52 24.82
N GLY A 196 15.56 4.26 25.24
CA GLY A 196 14.62 3.23 24.82
C GLY A 196 14.69 2.86 23.32
N LEU A 197 15.78 3.23 22.63
CA LEU A 197 15.95 2.89 21.22
C LEU A 197 15.92 1.38 20.99
N ARG A 198 14.99 0.92 20.19
CA ARG A 198 14.91 -0.46 19.68
C ARG A 198 15.47 -0.53 18.25
N GLY A 199 16.04 -1.66 17.90
CA GLY A 199 16.59 -1.91 16.56
C GLY A 199 15.55 -1.68 15.46
N ARG A 200 15.90 -0.93 14.42
CA ARG A 200 15.02 -0.51 13.32
C ARG A 200 14.96 -1.50 12.15
N GLY A 201 15.79 -2.55 12.17
CA GLY A 201 15.81 -3.58 11.13
C GLY A 201 14.71 -4.65 11.22
N GLY A 202 13.69 -4.46 12.08
CA GLY A 202 12.49 -5.30 12.11
C GLY A 202 12.24 -6.08 13.39
N ALA A 203 13.27 -6.63 14.03
CA ALA A 203 13.13 -7.44 15.25
C ALA A 203 12.88 -6.60 16.52
N GLY A 204 13.24 -5.32 16.51
CA GLY A 204 12.99 -4.41 17.61
C GLY A 204 13.73 -4.75 18.94
N PHE A 205 14.87 -5.42 18.87
CA PHE A 205 15.65 -5.71 20.09
C PHE A 205 16.23 -4.42 20.69
N PRO A 206 16.22 -4.22 22.02
CA PRO A 206 16.75 -3.01 22.67
C PRO A 206 18.23 -2.78 22.35
N THR A 207 18.55 -1.66 21.70
CA THR A 207 19.89 -1.37 21.15
C THR A 207 20.94 -1.26 22.25
N GLY A 208 20.68 -0.52 23.32
CA GLY A 208 21.61 -0.36 24.43
C GLY A 208 21.91 -1.68 25.13
N LYS A 209 20.93 -2.59 25.26
CA LYS A 209 21.14 -3.94 25.80
C LYS A 209 22.05 -4.78 24.89
N LYS A 210 21.88 -4.66 23.57
CA LYS A 210 22.73 -5.35 22.59
C LYS A 210 24.18 -4.87 22.69
N TRP A 211 24.40 -3.56 22.86
CA TRP A 211 25.72 -2.96 23.04
C TRP A 211 26.37 -3.40 24.35
N GLU A 212 25.64 -3.43 25.45
CA GLU A 212 26.10 -3.94 26.74
C GLU A 212 26.60 -5.37 26.63
N LEU A 213 25.79 -6.27 26.02
CA LEU A 213 26.17 -7.68 25.83
C LEU A 213 27.45 -7.81 25.01
N ALA A 214 27.61 -7.01 23.93
CA ALA A 214 28.82 -7.02 23.12
C ALA A 214 30.03 -6.46 23.86
N ARG A 215 29.85 -5.41 24.70
CA ARG A 215 30.92 -4.87 25.54
C ARG A 215 31.39 -5.86 26.58
N MET A 216 30.49 -6.54 27.27
CA MET A 216 30.79 -7.50 28.31
C MET A 216 31.40 -8.80 27.78
N ALA A 217 31.21 -9.10 26.49
CA ALA A 217 31.75 -10.32 25.90
C ALA A 217 33.28 -10.32 25.93
N ARG A 218 33.87 -11.46 26.33
CA ARG A 218 35.32 -11.66 26.36
C ARG A 218 35.86 -11.92 24.94
N GLY A 219 37.01 -11.37 24.63
CA GLY A 219 37.70 -11.59 23.34
C GLY A 219 37.89 -10.30 22.54
N PHE A 220 38.99 -10.29 21.81
CA PHE A 220 39.40 -9.20 20.90
C PHE A 220 39.92 -9.82 19.59
N PRO A 221 39.92 -9.08 18.48
CA PRO A 221 39.21 -7.77 18.35
C PRO A 221 37.69 -7.97 18.47
N LYS A 222 36.97 -6.85 18.69
CA LYS A 222 35.52 -6.76 18.57
C LYS A 222 35.16 -6.11 17.25
N TYR A 223 33.96 -6.39 16.74
CA TYR A 223 33.52 -5.86 15.45
C TYR A 223 32.16 -5.15 15.56
N ILE A 224 32.02 -4.06 14.79
CA ILE A 224 30.74 -3.37 14.55
C ILE A 224 30.33 -3.62 13.10
N ILE A 225 29.10 -4.08 12.88
CA ILE A 225 28.58 -4.25 11.53
C ILE A 225 27.30 -3.43 11.37
N CYS A 226 27.27 -2.59 10.35
CA CYS A 226 26.05 -1.95 9.86
C CYS A 226 25.41 -2.89 8.84
N ASN A 227 24.23 -3.39 9.18
CA ASN A 227 23.42 -4.19 8.27
C ASN A 227 22.61 -3.25 7.35
N ALA A 228 23.07 -3.14 6.11
CA ALA A 228 22.43 -2.39 5.03
C ALA A 228 21.92 -3.33 3.92
N ASP A 229 21.62 -4.58 4.28
CA ASP A 229 20.99 -5.57 3.39
C ASP A 229 19.46 -5.42 3.41
N GLU A 230 18.98 -4.32 2.85
CA GLU A 230 17.55 -4.01 2.74
C GLU A 230 16.95 -4.72 1.51
N GLY A 231 16.40 -5.91 1.72
CA GLY A 231 15.93 -6.78 0.64
C GLY A 231 14.41 -6.87 0.48
N ASP A 232 13.61 -6.25 1.34
CA ASP A 232 12.15 -6.28 1.28
C ASP A 232 11.61 -5.60 0.01
N PRO A 233 10.73 -6.24 -0.78
CA PRO A 233 10.08 -5.60 -1.92
C PRO A 233 9.33 -4.32 -1.50
N GLY A 234 9.70 -3.20 -2.12
CA GLY A 234 9.12 -1.89 -1.83
C GLY A 234 9.75 -1.15 -0.65
N ALA A 235 10.73 -1.72 0.06
CA ALA A 235 11.50 -1.05 1.10
C ALA A 235 12.71 -0.31 0.49
N PHE A 236 12.92 0.94 0.90
CA PHE A 236 14.05 1.78 0.48
C PHE A 236 14.42 2.85 1.52
N MET A 237 14.13 2.58 2.79
CA MET A 237 14.41 3.50 3.90
C MET A 237 15.90 3.61 4.16
N ASP A 238 16.57 2.46 4.37
CA ASP A 238 18.00 2.38 4.63
C ASP A 238 18.81 2.90 3.45
N ARG A 239 18.41 2.51 2.24
CA ARG A 239 18.97 3.04 0.99
C ARG A 239 18.93 4.58 0.96
N ALA A 240 17.78 5.17 1.28
CA ALA A 240 17.62 6.61 1.23
C ALA A 240 18.49 7.36 2.26
N VAL A 241 18.69 6.77 3.44
CA VAL A 241 19.61 7.32 4.45
C VAL A 241 21.05 7.23 3.96
N LEU A 242 21.50 6.11 3.44
CA LEU A 242 22.86 5.93 2.92
C LEU A 242 23.16 6.82 1.70
N GLU A 243 22.16 7.01 0.83
CA GLU A 243 22.28 7.90 -0.32
C GLU A 243 22.18 9.38 0.06
N GLY A 244 21.45 9.73 1.13
CA GLY A 244 21.11 11.11 1.49
C GLY A 244 21.95 11.71 2.63
N ASP A 245 22.38 10.87 3.59
CA ASP A 245 23.20 11.28 4.74
C ASP A 245 24.08 10.12 5.24
N PRO A 246 25.08 9.66 4.45
CA PRO A 246 25.94 8.54 4.83
C PRO A 246 26.77 8.85 6.08
N HIS A 247 27.14 10.13 6.32
CA HIS A 247 27.95 10.52 7.48
C HIS A 247 27.23 10.32 8.81
N CYS A 248 25.89 10.43 8.85
CA CYS A 248 25.10 10.17 10.04
C CYS A 248 25.27 8.71 10.52
N VAL A 249 25.31 7.77 9.58
CA VAL A 249 25.52 6.35 9.86
C VAL A 249 26.97 6.10 10.32
N ILE A 250 27.95 6.70 9.65
CA ILE A 250 29.37 6.59 9.99
C ILE A 250 29.61 7.13 11.41
N GLU A 251 29.07 8.30 11.77
CA GLU A 251 29.14 8.87 13.10
C GLU A 251 28.53 7.94 14.17
N GLY A 252 27.35 7.41 13.88
CA GLY A 252 26.68 6.44 14.78
C GLY A 252 27.47 5.14 14.97
N MET A 253 28.12 4.65 13.93
CA MET A 253 29.00 3.49 14.01
C MET A 253 30.27 3.76 14.83
N ALA A 254 30.89 4.94 14.67
CA ALA A 254 32.07 5.32 15.44
C ALA A 254 31.74 5.45 16.95
N ILE A 255 30.60 6.04 17.29
CA ILE A 255 30.10 6.10 18.67
C ILE A 255 29.86 4.69 19.25
N ALA A 256 29.29 3.78 18.47
CA ALA A 256 29.11 2.39 18.88
C ALA A 256 30.45 1.65 19.05
N GLY A 257 31.41 1.92 18.17
CA GLY A 257 32.78 1.41 18.27
C GLY A 257 33.42 1.79 19.60
N TYR A 258 33.38 3.08 19.96
CA TYR A 258 33.85 3.56 21.26
C TYR A 258 33.13 2.90 22.42
N ALA A 259 31.81 2.89 22.39
CA ALA A 259 30.99 2.32 23.48
C ALA A 259 31.25 0.82 23.71
N ILE A 260 31.45 0.04 22.67
CA ILE A 260 31.64 -1.43 22.76
C ILE A 260 33.12 -1.81 22.93
N GLY A 261 34.03 -0.91 22.56
CA GLY A 261 35.49 -1.15 22.52
C GLY A 261 35.91 -1.91 21.27
N SER A 262 35.43 -1.48 20.14
CA SER A 262 35.76 -2.00 18.81
C SER A 262 36.54 -0.95 18.00
N GLU A 263 37.58 -1.39 17.30
CA GLU A 263 38.34 -0.55 16.38
C GLU A 263 37.96 -0.82 14.90
N ASN A 264 37.12 -1.84 14.62
CA ASN A 264 36.83 -2.29 13.27
C ASN A 264 35.33 -2.28 12.99
N GLY A 265 34.95 -1.58 11.94
CA GLY A 265 33.58 -1.49 11.43
C GLY A 265 33.43 -2.06 10.03
N PHE A 266 32.27 -2.65 9.74
CA PHE A 266 31.88 -3.07 8.39
C PHE A 266 30.52 -2.53 8.06
N ILE A 267 30.34 -1.99 6.84
CA ILE A 267 29.01 -1.72 6.27
C ILE A 267 28.73 -2.80 5.22
N TYR A 268 27.77 -3.68 5.53
CA TYR A 268 27.34 -4.70 4.59
C TYR A 268 26.17 -4.16 3.80
N VAL A 269 26.41 -3.80 2.54
CA VAL A 269 25.48 -3.13 1.64
C VAL A 269 25.23 -3.99 0.40
N ARG A 270 24.04 -3.91 -0.15
CA ARG A 270 23.66 -4.62 -1.38
C ARG A 270 24.39 -4.02 -2.60
N ALA A 271 24.88 -4.87 -3.50
CA ALA A 271 25.44 -4.44 -4.78
C ALA A 271 24.41 -3.72 -5.69
N GLU A 272 23.10 -3.98 -5.47
CA GLU A 272 22.00 -3.30 -6.17
C GLU A 272 21.78 -1.85 -5.73
N TYR A 273 22.54 -1.36 -4.75
CA TYR A 273 22.51 0.02 -4.30
C TYR A 273 23.79 0.80 -4.70
N PRO A 274 24.10 0.93 -6.01
CA PRO A 274 25.37 1.51 -6.47
C PRO A 274 25.58 2.96 -6.00
N ILE A 275 24.51 3.77 -5.92
CA ILE A 275 24.58 5.15 -5.43
C ILE A 275 24.96 5.17 -3.94
N ALA A 276 24.36 4.31 -3.12
CA ALA A 276 24.69 4.21 -1.71
C ALA A 276 26.16 3.78 -1.50
N VAL A 277 26.62 2.80 -2.29
CA VAL A 277 28.04 2.36 -2.27
C VAL A 277 28.99 3.48 -2.65
N GLU A 278 28.66 4.25 -3.70
CA GLU A 278 29.45 5.42 -4.13
C GLU A 278 29.52 6.49 -3.05
N HIS A 279 28.36 6.89 -2.50
CA HIS A 279 28.31 7.91 -1.44
C HIS A 279 29.01 7.46 -0.16
N LEU A 280 28.89 6.18 0.22
CA LEU A 280 29.64 5.62 1.36
C LEU A 280 31.15 5.65 1.13
N LYS A 281 31.66 5.29 -0.06
CA LYS A 281 33.08 5.36 -0.41
C LYS A 281 33.61 6.78 -0.28
N ILE A 282 32.85 7.77 -0.77
CA ILE A 282 33.19 9.20 -0.66
C ILE A 282 33.18 9.61 0.82
N ALA A 283 32.15 9.31 1.56
CA ALA A 283 31.97 9.72 2.94
C ALA A 283 33.07 9.14 3.88
N ILE A 284 33.40 7.85 3.73
CA ILE A 284 34.43 7.17 4.50
C ILE A 284 35.80 7.82 4.20
N ARG A 285 36.12 8.10 2.93
CA ARG A 285 37.35 8.79 2.56
C ARG A 285 37.45 10.17 3.22
N GLN A 286 36.38 10.99 3.09
CA GLN A 286 36.33 12.31 3.69
C GLN A 286 36.45 12.28 5.21
N ALA A 287 35.80 11.28 5.85
CA ALA A 287 35.91 11.10 7.31
C ALA A 287 37.31 10.71 7.76
N ARG A 288 38.05 9.90 6.99
CA ARG A 288 39.45 9.57 7.26
C ARG A 288 40.36 10.78 7.07
N GLU A 289 40.18 11.54 6.00
CA GLU A 289 40.98 12.75 5.69
C GLU A 289 40.85 13.79 6.80
N LEU A 290 39.66 14.04 7.33
CA LEU A 290 39.43 14.98 8.41
C LEU A 290 39.68 14.42 9.82
N GLY A 291 39.98 13.13 9.99
CA GLY A 291 40.30 12.50 11.25
C GLY A 291 39.13 12.10 12.11
N PHE A 292 37.99 11.87 11.49
CA PHE A 292 36.80 11.26 12.13
C PHE A 292 36.80 9.74 12.07
N LEU A 293 37.64 9.15 11.23
CA LEU A 293 37.96 7.74 11.14
C LEU A 293 39.49 7.52 11.10
N GLY A 294 39.91 6.31 11.40
CA GLY A 294 41.30 5.88 11.48
C GLY A 294 41.85 5.94 12.89
N ASN A 295 43.14 6.31 13.03
CA ASN A 295 43.83 6.32 14.31
C ASN A 295 43.74 7.68 14.99
N ASN A 296 43.68 7.66 16.33
CA ASN A 296 43.75 8.86 17.18
C ASN A 296 42.64 9.88 16.80
N ILE A 297 41.42 9.46 16.74
CA ILE A 297 40.26 10.30 16.39
C ILE A 297 40.17 11.48 17.36
N PHE A 298 40.14 12.73 16.85
CA PHE A 298 40.21 13.98 17.62
C PHE A 298 41.41 14.07 18.57
N GLY A 299 42.53 13.35 18.26
CA GLY A 299 43.69 13.28 19.13
C GLY A 299 43.51 12.47 20.41
N THR A 300 42.45 11.74 20.52
CA THR A 300 42.20 10.76 21.62
C THR A 300 42.86 9.40 21.31
N PRO A 301 43.06 8.53 22.27
CA PRO A 301 43.56 7.16 22.02
C PRO A 301 42.55 6.24 21.29
N PHE A 302 41.37 6.74 20.89
CA PHE A 302 40.37 5.99 20.21
C PHE A 302 40.70 5.83 18.72
N ASN A 303 40.66 4.57 18.26
CA ASN A 303 40.85 4.20 16.87
C ASN A 303 39.55 3.51 16.37
N PHE A 304 39.10 3.84 15.19
CA PHE A 304 38.00 3.17 14.55
C PHE A 304 38.01 3.39 13.05
N ASP A 305 37.93 2.32 12.28
CA ASP A 305 37.87 2.43 10.82
C ASP A 305 36.75 1.52 10.24
N ILE A 306 36.30 1.87 9.05
CA ILE A 306 35.14 1.22 8.41
C ILE A 306 35.53 0.70 7.02
N GLU A 307 35.20 -0.55 6.75
CA GLU A 307 35.23 -1.16 5.42
C GLU A 307 33.84 -1.42 4.88
N ILE A 308 33.66 -1.29 3.55
CA ILE A 308 32.43 -1.66 2.84
C ILE A 308 32.57 -3.10 2.37
N LYS A 309 31.53 -3.90 2.61
CA LYS A 309 31.34 -5.26 2.07
C LYS A 309 30.09 -5.27 1.21
N GLU A 310 30.28 -5.46 -0.08
CA GLU A 310 29.17 -5.51 -1.04
C GLU A 310 28.60 -6.93 -1.07
N GLY A 311 27.31 -7.08 -0.73
CA GLY A 311 26.58 -8.35 -0.78
C GLY A 311 25.97 -8.58 -2.16
N ALA A 312 25.78 -9.84 -2.53
CA ALA A 312 25.19 -10.24 -3.82
C ALA A 312 23.65 -10.17 -3.86
N GLY A 313 23.01 -9.43 -2.97
CA GLY A 313 21.56 -9.16 -2.98
C GLY A 313 20.67 -10.26 -2.44
N ALA A 314 21.22 -11.28 -1.77
CA ALA A 314 20.40 -12.34 -1.18
C ALA A 314 19.71 -11.86 0.10
N PHE A 315 18.39 -11.84 0.11
CA PHE A 315 17.57 -11.39 1.26
C PHE A 315 17.90 -12.12 2.57
N VAL A 316 18.28 -13.40 2.50
CA VAL A 316 18.72 -14.17 3.67
C VAL A 316 19.93 -13.57 4.38
N CYS A 317 20.77 -12.80 3.69
CA CYS A 317 21.94 -12.13 4.26
C CYS A 317 21.59 -10.96 5.19
N GLY A 318 20.33 -10.52 5.24
CA GLY A 318 19.80 -9.66 6.28
C GLY A 318 19.74 -10.32 7.67
N GLU A 319 19.77 -11.67 7.74
CA GLU A 319 19.89 -12.39 9.00
C GLU A 319 21.35 -12.33 9.51
N GLU A 320 21.54 -11.98 10.79
CA GLU A 320 22.84 -11.66 11.39
C GLU A 320 23.93 -12.70 11.14
N THR A 321 23.62 -13.98 11.27
CA THR A 321 24.62 -15.05 11.12
C THR A 321 24.89 -15.40 9.66
N ALA A 322 23.92 -15.22 8.77
CA ALA A 322 24.11 -15.35 7.33
C ALA A 322 24.94 -14.18 6.78
N LEU A 323 24.71 -12.96 7.27
CA LEU A 323 25.49 -11.78 6.96
C LEU A 323 26.97 -11.97 7.35
N ILE A 324 27.24 -12.46 8.57
CA ILE A 324 28.61 -12.78 9.02
C ILE A 324 29.26 -13.80 8.09
N ALA A 325 28.55 -14.89 7.76
CA ALA A 325 29.08 -15.91 6.86
C ALA A 325 29.44 -15.34 5.48
N SER A 326 28.62 -14.40 4.96
CA SER A 326 28.89 -13.70 3.71
C SER A 326 30.13 -12.80 3.80
N ILE A 327 30.32 -12.05 4.88
CA ILE A 327 31.53 -11.25 5.10
C ILE A 327 32.78 -12.14 5.16
N GLU A 328 32.67 -13.33 5.75
CA GLU A 328 33.76 -14.32 5.81
C GLU A 328 34.01 -15.02 4.47
N GLY A 329 33.34 -14.63 3.38
CA GLY A 329 33.48 -15.26 2.06
C GLY A 329 32.84 -16.64 1.97
N LYS A 330 31.99 -17.00 2.91
CA LYS A 330 31.21 -18.23 2.93
C LYS A 330 29.83 -18.02 2.33
N ARG A 331 29.15 -19.11 1.98
CA ARG A 331 27.74 -19.01 1.57
C ARG A 331 26.90 -18.41 2.69
N GLY A 332 26.10 -17.39 2.38
CA GLY A 332 25.21 -16.70 3.30
C GLY A 332 24.10 -17.60 3.84
N MET A 333 24.44 -18.43 4.79
CA MET A 333 23.52 -19.38 5.45
C MET A 333 23.51 -19.13 6.95
N PRO A 334 22.32 -19.04 7.57
CA PRO A 334 22.18 -18.88 9.01
C PRO A 334 22.75 -20.08 9.79
N ARG A 335 23.20 -19.81 11.00
CA ARG A 335 23.58 -20.86 11.97
C ARG A 335 22.67 -20.86 13.19
N PRO A 336 22.58 -21.98 13.93
CA PRO A 336 21.87 -22.00 15.21
C PRO A 336 22.43 -21.00 16.22
N ARG A 337 21.58 -20.49 17.07
CA ARG A 337 21.91 -19.64 18.22
C ARG A 337 21.40 -20.30 19.49
N PRO A 338 22.10 -20.34 20.62
CA PRO A 338 23.41 -19.76 20.90
C PRO A 338 24.59 -20.54 20.21
N PRO A 339 25.81 -19.92 20.08
CA PRO A 339 26.18 -18.60 20.57
C PRO A 339 25.61 -17.47 19.69
N PHE A 340 25.26 -16.36 20.35
CA PHE A 340 24.83 -15.15 19.67
C PHE A 340 26.03 -14.38 19.09
N PRO A 341 25.84 -13.53 18.02
CA PRO A 341 26.95 -12.75 17.44
C PRO A 341 27.71 -11.88 18.47
N ALA A 342 27.01 -11.34 19.46
CA ALA A 342 27.63 -10.56 20.54
C ALA A 342 28.68 -11.38 21.34
N GLN A 343 28.57 -12.72 21.35
CA GLN A 343 29.51 -13.63 22.02
C GLN A 343 30.53 -14.20 21.03
N SER A 344 30.04 -14.63 19.86
CA SER A 344 30.86 -15.32 18.84
C SER A 344 30.28 -15.00 17.47
N GLY A 345 30.75 -13.93 16.84
CA GLY A 345 30.33 -13.45 15.53
C GLY A 345 31.39 -13.62 14.45
N LEU A 346 31.81 -12.53 13.83
CA LEU A 346 32.80 -12.49 12.73
C LEU A 346 34.16 -13.05 13.21
N GLY A 347 34.66 -14.05 12.47
CA GLY A 347 35.88 -14.76 12.87
C GLY A 347 35.83 -15.40 14.25
N GLY A 348 34.65 -15.71 14.78
CA GLY A 348 34.44 -16.23 16.14
C GLY A 348 34.60 -15.17 17.24
N LYS A 349 34.67 -13.89 16.91
CA LYS A 349 34.89 -12.76 17.83
C LYS A 349 33.57 -12.04 18.17
N PRO A 350 33.50 -11.33 19.30
CA PRO A 350 32.31 -10.55 19.65
C PRO A 350 31.96 -9.53 18.56
N THR A 351 30.73 -9.57 18.10
CA THR A 351 30.28 -8.73 16.99
C THR A 351 28.93 -8.12 17.30
N ASN A 352 28.83 -6.80 17.23
CA ASN A 352 27.56 -6.08 17.29
C ASN A 352 27.08 -5.76 15.87
N ILE A 353 25.83 -6.11 15.57
CA ILE A 353 25.18 -5.83 14.29
C ILE A 353 23.97 -4.94 14.53
N ASN A 354 23.90 -3.78 13.91
CA ASN A 354 22.71 -2.92 13.91
C ASN A 354 22.36 -2.51 12.48
N ASN A 355 21.10 -2.20 12.26
CA ASN A 355 20.58 -1.70 11.01
C ASN A 355 20.99 -0.22 10.78
N VAL A 356 20.95 0.26 9.53
CA VAL A 356 21.27 1.64 9.11
C VAL A 356 20.50 2.69 9.90
N GLU A 357 19.18 2.59 9.94
CA GLU A 357 18.33 3.55 10.66
C GLU A 357 18.61 3.55 12.17
N THR A 358 19.02 2.41 12.73
CA THR A 358 19.42 2.31 14.13
C THR A 358 20.67 3.16 14.41
N PHE A 359 21.71 3.05 13.57
CA PHE A 359 22.91 3.87 13.72
C PHE A 359 22.62 5.34 13.48
N ALA A 360 21.80 5.70 12.51
CA ALA A 360 21.42 7.07 12.22
C ALA A 360 20.72 7.78 13.39
N ASN A 361 20.02 7.04 14.26
CA ASN A 361 19.42 7.60 15.48
C ASN A 361 20.43 7.99 16.56
N ILE A 362 21.62 7.36 16.59
CA ILE A 362 22.55 7.47 17.72
C ILE A 362 23.03 8.92 17.92
N ARG A 363 23.41 9.62 16.84
CA ARG A 363 23.85 11.03 16.97
C ARG A 363 22.75 11.90 17.60
N HIS A 364 21.50 11.68 17.21
CA HIS A 364 20.39 12.47 17.72
C HIS A 364 20.15 12.21 19.20
N ILE A 365 20.24 10.95 19.64
CA ILE A 365 20.13 10.56 21.05
C ILE A 365 21.21 11.24 21.90
N ILE A 366 22.45 11.27 21.41
CA ILE A 366 23.56 11.93 22.12
C ILE A 366 23.36 13.45 22.20
N LEU A 367 22.95 14.09 21.11
CA LEU A 367 22.78 15.55 21.05
C LEU A 367 21.53 16.06 21.78
N MET A 368 20.43 15.35 21.69
CA MET A 368 19.16 15.73 22.34
C MET A 368 19.12 15.32 23.81
N GLY A 369 19.84 14.25 24.15
CA GLY A 369 19.69 13.55 25.42
C GLY A 369 18.65 12.43 25.39
N ALA A 370 18.88 11.41 26.21
CA ALA A 370 18.05 10.21 26.25
C ALA A 370 16.58 10.50 26.59
N GLU A 371 16.34 11.40 27.53
CA GLU A 371 15.00 11.74 28.04
C GLU A 371 14.17 12.47 26.97
N GLU A 372 14.78 13.43 26.25
CA GLU A 372 14.08 14.16 25.19
C GLU A 372 13.71 13.20 24.04
N TYR A 373 14.67 12.35 23.64
CA TYR A 373 14.38 11.33 22.62
C TYR A 373 13.26 10.37 23.07
N ALA A 374 13.23 9.99 24.35
CA ALA A 374 12.23 9.08 24.90
C ALA A 374 10.83 9.68 25.05
N LYS A 375 10.65 11.00 24.89
CA LYS A 375 9.32 11.64 24.86
C LYS A 375 8.57 11.32 23.57
N VAL A 376 9.28 11.07 22.48
CA VAL A 376 8.72 10.69 21.20
C VAL A 376 8.39 9.19 21.20
N GLY A 377 7.22 8.81 20.72
CA GLY A 377 6.79 7.42 20.62
C GLY A 377 5.89 6.96 21.77
N THR A 378 5.74 5.63 21.91
CA THR A 378 4.94 4.99 22.96
C THR A 378 5.81 4.59 24.16
N ALA A 379 5.20 4.09 25.23
CA ALA A 379 5.93 3.59 26.40
C ALA A 379 6.95 2.49 26.03
N GLU A 380 6.59 1.60 25.10
CA GLU A 380 7.40 0.45 24.70
C GLU A 380 8.23 0.66 23.44
N SER A 381 7.92 1.70 22.65
CA SER A 381 8.52 1.94 21.34
C SER A 381 8.85 3.43 21.20
N LYS A 382 10.09 3.79 21.53
CA LYS A 382 10.57 5.19 21.57
C LYS A 382 11.12 5.66 20.22
N GLY A 383 11.03 6.99 20.03
CA GLY A 383 11.55 7.67 18.84
C GLY A 383 10.65 7.59 17.61
N THR A 384 11.23 7.92 16.48
CA THR A 384 10.58 7.87 15.16
C THR A 384 10.87 6.56 14.43
N LYS A 385 10.13 6.33 13.36
CA LYS A 385 10.38 5.26 12.39
C LYS A 385 10.20 5.79 10.98
N VAL A 386 11.14 5.43 10.11
CA VAL A 386 11.01 5.70 8.68
C VAL A 386 10.24 4.56 8.02
N PHE A 387 9.21 4.92 7.26
CA PHE A 387 8.41 3.97 6.47
C PHE A 387 8.53 4.28 4.97
N SER A 388 8.58 3.22 4.16
CA SER A 388 8.30 3.32 2.74
C SER A 388 6.81 3.10 2.51
N LEU A 389 6.10 4.16 2.13
CA LEU A 389 4.68 4.14 1.84
C LEU A 389 4.47 3.85 0.35
N ALA A 390 3.88 2.70 0.05
CA ALA A 390 3.73 2.19 -1.30
C ALA A 390 2.34 1.56 -1.54
N GLY A 391 2.08 1.12 -2.75
CA GLY A 391 0.82 0.47 -3.13
C GLY A 391 -0.24 1.44 -3.63
N LYS A 392 -1.48 1.29 -3.17
CA LYS A 392 -2.65 2.03 -3.67
C LYS A 392 -2.91 3.36 -2.93
N VAL A 393 -1.85 4.05 -2.53
CA VAL A 393 -1.88 5.36 -1.87
C VAL A 393 -1.50 6.46 -2.86
N VAL A 394 -2.08 7.67 -2.68
CA VAL A 394 -1.87 8.81 -3.60
C VAL A 394 -0.42 9.29 -3.58
N ASN A 395 0.12 9.55 -2.39
CA ASN A 395 1.48 10.05 -2.20
C ASN A 395 2.39 8.90 -1.74
N THR A 396 2.94 8.16 -2.71
CA THR A 396 3.96 7.16 -2.41
C THR A 396 5.30 7.82 -2.11
N GLY A 397 6.04 7.27 -1.13
CA GLY A 397 7.35 7.82 -0.77
C GLY A 397 7.85 7.40 0.59
N LEU A 398 8.79 8.20 1.14
CA LEU A 398 9.33 8.00 2.49
C LEU A 398 8.63 8.92 3.48
N VAL A 399 8.17 8.34 4.56
CA VAL A 399 7.57 9.08 5.67
C VAL A 399 8.28 8.72 6.96
N GLU A 400 8.69 9.73 7.74
CA GLU A 400 9.21 9.55 9.07
C GLU A 400 8.19 10.07 10.07
N VAL A 401 7.77 9.19 10.98
CA VAL A 401 6.69 9.47 11.93
C VAL A 401 7.05 8.96 13.32
N PRO A 402 6.53 9.59 14.39
CA PRO A 402 6.67 9.06 15.73
C PRO A 402 6.00 7.69 15.83
N LEU A 403 6.66 6.75 16.53
CA LEU A 403 6.05 5.47 16.86
C LEU A 403 4.81 5.70 17.73
N GLY A 404 3.75 4.91 17.48
CA GLY A 404 2.44 5.11 18.11
C GLY A 404 1.42 5.90 17.28
N ILE A 405 1.84 6.50 16.17
CA ILE A 405 0.90 7.03 15.18
C ILE A 405 -0.01 5.91 14.63
N THR A 406 -1.21 6.24 14.18
CA THR A 406 -2.09 5.25 13.56
C THR A 406 -1.82 5.11 12.07
N LEU A 407 -2.02 3.90 11.51
CA LEU A 407 -1.94 3.69 10.06
C LEU A 407 -2.91 4.59 9.30
N ARG A 408 -4.07 4.86 9.86
CA ARG A 408 -5.06 5.76 9.26
C ARG A 408 -4.46 7.15 9.02
N LYS A 409 -3.80 7.74 10.01
CA LYS A 409 -3.13 9.05 9.87
C LYS A 409 -2.04 9.00 8.81
N VAL A 410 -1.18 7.98 8.85
CA VAL A 410 -0.10 7.82 7.86
C VAL A 410 -0.66 7.75 6.43
N ILE A 411 -1.74 7.01 6.20
CA ILE A 411 -2.30 6.78 4.86
C ILE A 411 -3.12 7.97 4.38
N PHE A 412 -3.99 8.53 5.23
CA PHE A 412 -4.95 9.54 4.79
C PHE A 412 -4.43 10.96 4.95
N GLU A 413 -3.75 11.28 6.06
CA GLU A 413 -3.23 12.64 6.28
C GLU A 413 -1.91 12.85 5.53
N THR A 414 -0.93 11.94 5.70
CA THR A 414 0.37 12.07 5.03
C THR A 414 0.31 11.53 3.59
N GLY A 415 -0.26 10.34 3.40
CA GLY A 415 -0.35 9.65 2.12
C GLY A 415 -1.40 10.20 1.16
N GLY A 416 -2.26 11.12 1.58
CA GLY A 416 -3.31 11.72 0.73
C GLY A 416 -4.46 10.78 0.35
N GLY A 417 -4.62 9.67 1.10
CA GLY A 417 -5.68 8.69 0.88
C GLY A 417 -5.43 7.69 -0.24
N ILE A 418 -6.50 7.01 -0.65
CA ILE A 418 -6.44 5.93 -1.63
C ILE A 418 -6.59 6.48 -3.05
N VAL A 419 -5.80 5.96 -3.97
CA VAL A 419 -5.83 6.34 -5.40
C VAL A 419 -7.24 6.23 -5.97
N LYS A 420 -7.67 7.27 -6.70
CA LYS A 420 -9.01 7.38 -7.31
C LYS A 420 -10.17 7.31 -6.29
N GLY A 421 -9.96 7.70 -5.04
CA GLY A 421 -10.99 7.73 -3.99
C GLY A 421 -11.58 6.36 -3.63
N ARG A 422 -10.86 5.27 -3.90
CA ARG A 422 -11.31 3.90 -3.61
C ARG A 422 -11.29 3.60 -2.12
N LYS A 423 -11.98 2.52 -1.74
CA LYS A 423 -11.97 2.05 -0.35
C LYS A 423 -10.67 1.31 -0.05
N ILE A 424 -10.13 1.58 1.12
CA ILE A 424 -9.03 0.79 1.63
C ILE A 424 -9.54 -0.61 2.01
N LYS A 425 -8.72 -1.62 1.78
CA LYS A 425 -9.03 -3.00 2.17
C LYS A 425 -8.14 -3.45 3.32
N ALA A 426 -6.85 -3.24 3.16
CA ALA A 426 -5.86 -3.65 4.14
C ALA A 426 -4.51 -2.96 3.89
N VAL A 427 -3.58 -3.16 4.82
CA VAL A 427 -2.19 -2.72 4.73
C VAL A 427 -1.28 -3.90 5.04
N GLN A 428 -0.34 -4.20 4.16
CA GLN A 428 0.75 -5.13 4.46
C GLN A 428 1.84 -4.38 5.20
N MET A 429 2.15 -4.82 6.41
CA MET A 429 3.19 -4.27 7.28
C MET A 429 4.36 -5.24 7.39
N GLY A 430 5.60 -4.71 7.26
CA GLY A 430 6.81 -5.50 7.44
C GLY A 430 7.20 -6.37 6.25
N GLY A 431 6.75 -6.02 5.05
CA GLY A 431 7.13 -6.70 3.81
C GLY A 431 6.72 -8.18 3.77
N PRO A 432 7.50 -9.04 3.09
CA PRO A 432 7.21 -10.48 2.95
C PRO A 432 7.30 -11.27 4.25
N SER A 433 7.96 -10.72 5.25
CA SER A 433 8.06 -11.31 6.60
C SER A 433 6.98 -10.83 7.56
N GLY A 434 6.13 -9.93 7.10
CA GLY A 434 5.10 -9.28 7.90
C GLY A 434 3.71 -9.85 7.73
N GLY A 435 2.71 -9.10 8.19
CA GLY A 435 1.31 -9.51 8.15
C GLY A 435 0.41 -8.43 7.58
N CYS A 436 -0.80 -8.85 7.21
CA CYS A 436 -1.84 -7.99 6.70
C CYS A 436 -2.69 -7.41 7.83
N VAL A 437 -2.82 -6.08 7.87
CA VAL A 437 -3.67 -5.33 8.81
C VAL A 437 -4.93 -4.89 8.05
N PRO A 438 -6.11 -5.45 8.32
CA PRO A 438 -7.36 -5.04 7.67
C PRO A 438 -7.83 -3.66 8.13
N GLU A 439 -8.73 -3.04 7.34
CA GLU A 439 -9.27 -1.69 7.57
C GLU A 439 -9.70 -1.43 9.01
N LYS A 440 -10.37 -2.37 9.65
CA LYS A 440 -10.89 -2.27 11.02
C LYS A 440 -9.83 -2.05 12.11
N TYR A 441 -8.56 -2.27 11.80
CA TYR A 441 -7.43 -2.10 12.72
C TYR A 441 -6.49 -0.95 12.35
N LEU A 442 -6.87 -0.07 11.43
CA LEU A 442 -6.04 1.06 11.00
C LEU A 442 -5.82 2.11 12.10
N ASP A 443 -6.64 2.09 13.14
CA ASP A 443 -6.56 3.01 14.27
C ASP A 443 -5.70 2.49 15.44
N LEU A 444 -5.16 1.27 15.30
CA LEU A 444 -4.17 0.77 16.26
C LEU A 444 -2.87 1.57 16.16
N PRO A 445 -2.20 1.81 17.31
CA PRO A 445 -0.87 2.41 17.31
C PRO A 445 0.13 1.58 16.52
N VAL A 446 0.93 2.23 15.68
CA VAL A 446 2.02 1.57 14.96
C VAL A 446 3.22 1.46 15.89
N ASP A 447 3.25 0.38 16.65
CA ASP A 447 4.35 0.01 17.53
C ASP A 447 4.60 -1.51 17.52
N TYR A 448 5.69 -1.95 18.18
CA TYR A 448 6.09 -3.36 18.12
C TYR A 448 5.08 -4.29 18.80
N GLY A 449 4.42 -3.85 19.86
CA GLY A 449 3.45 -4.66 20.61
C GLY A 449 2.10 -4.75 19.89
N SER A 450 1.54 -3.61 19.51
CA SER A 450 0.19 -3.53 18.90
C SER A 450 0.11 -4.26 17.57
N LEU A 451 1.15 -4.16 16.73
CA LEU A 451 1.19 -4.88 15.46
C LEU A 451 1.23 -6.40 15.63
N GLN A 452 1.93 -6.91 16.67
CA GLN A 452 1.95 -8.35 16.94
C GLN A 452 0.57 -8.91 17.33
N GLN A 453 -0.26 -8.15 18.05
CA GLN A 453 -1.62 -8.56 18.43
C GLN A 453 -2.51 -8.87 17.21
N VAL A 454 -2.31 -8.15 16.13
CA VAL A 454 -3.06 -8.36 14.88
C VAL A 454 -2.36 -9.32 13.90
N GLY A 455 -1.23 -9.91 14.30
CA GLY A 455 -0.47 -10.87 13.47
C GLY A 455 0.44 -10.21 12.43
N ALA A 456 0.66 -8.90 12.55
CA ALA A 456 1.63 -8.16 11.76
C ALA A 456 2.94 -7.92 12.52
N ILE A 457 3.94 -7.39 11.86
CA ILE A 457 5.20 -6.94 12.48
C ILE A 457 5.62 -5.59 11.90
N MET A 458 6.42 -4.86 12.64
CA MET A 458 7.02 -3.61 12.17
C MET A 458 7.87 -3.85 10.90
N GLY A 459 8.65 -4.93 10.89
CA GLY A 459 9.60 -5.20 9.83
C GLY A 459 10.64 -4.08 9.70
N SER A 460 11.23 -3.97 8.53
CA SER A 460 12.17 -2.88 8.19
C SER A 460 11.45 -1.53 8.04
N GLY A 461 10.15 -1.51 7.77
CA GLY A 461 9.34 -0.28 7.61
C GLY A 461 8.57 -0.23 6.28
N GLY A 462 8.42 -1.35 5.59
CA GLY A 462 7.58 -1.42 4.40
C GLY A 462 6.09 -1.33 4.74
N VAL A 463 5.37 -0.40 4.13
CA VAL A 463 3.92 -0.18 4.27
C VAL A 463 3.29 -0.21 2.88
N ILE A 464 2.59 -1.29 2.56
CA ILE A 464 1.96 -1.48 1.24
C ILE A 464 0.46 -1.40 1.41
N VAL A 465 -0.13 -0.32 0.89
CA VAL A 465 -1.56 -0.05 0.98
C VAL A 465 -2.32 -0.77 -0.14
N MET A 466 -3.44 -1.38 0.21
CA MET A 466 -4.29 -2.18 -0.68
C MET A 466 -5.71 -1.66 -0.69
N ASP A 467 -6.29 -1.56 -1.88
CA ASP A 467 -7.69 -1.18 -2.12
C ASP A 467 -8.60 -2.41 -2.29
N GLU A 468 -9.90 -2.18 -2.47
CA GLU A 468 -10.91 -3.21 -2.67
C GLU A 468 -10.68 -4.09 -3.92
N ARG A 469 -9.80 -3.66 -4.84
CA ARG A 469 -9.42 -4.42 -6.03
C ARG A 469 -8.22 -5.35 -5.83
N THR A 470 -7.71 -5.45 -4.62
CA THR A 470 -6.59 -6.35 -4.31
C THR A 470 -7.12 -7.73 -3.91
N CYS A 471 -6.64 -8.78 -4.56
CA CYS A 471 -6.91 -10.17 -4.17
C CYS A 471 -5.96 -10.58 -3.05
N MET A 472 -6.50 -10.97 -1.89
CA MET A 472 -5.68 -11.32 -0.73
C MET A 472 -5.02 -12.70 -0.87
N VAL A 473 -5.60 -13.60 -1.65
CA VAL A 473 -5.01 -14.91 -1.97
C VAL A 473 -3.79 -14.76 -2.88
N GLU A 474 -3.91 -13.91 -3.92
CA GLU A 474 -2.79 -13.60 -4.82
C GLU A 474 -1.69 -12.83 -4.10
N LEU A 475 -2.05 -11.92 -3.20
CA LEU A 475 -1.08 -11.22 -2.35
C LEU A 475 -0.26 -12.20 -1.49
N ALA A 476 -0.92 -13.15 -0.84
CA ALA A 476 -0.26 -14.18 -0.05
C ALA A 476 0.65 -15.05 -0.92
N ARG A 477 0.19 -15.42 -2.13
CA ARG A 477 1.00 -16.16 -3.11
C ARG A 477 2.24 -15.37 -3.54
N TYR A 478 2.09 -14.08 -3.82
CA TYR A 478 3.17 -13.19 -4.23
C TYR A 478 4.29 -13.12 -3.17
N PHE A 479 3.94 -12.80 -1.92
CA PHE A 479 4.94 -12.71 -0.85
C PHE A 479 5.59 -14.05 -0.52
N LEU A 480 4.81 -15.13 -0.56
CA LEU A 480 5.37 -16.46 -0.33
C LEU A 480 6.28 -16.91 -1.50
N SER A 481 5.96 -16.52 -2.74
CA SER A 481 6.82 -16.78 -3.91
C SER A 481 8.17 -16.09 -3.71
N PHE A 482 8.19 -14.84 -3.29
CA PHE A 482 9.41 -14.12 -2.96
C PHE A 482 10.22 -14.85 -1.87
N THR A 483 9.60 -15.15 -0.72
CA THR A 483 10.31 -15.84 0.38
C THR A 483 10.80 -17.23 -0.01
N CYS A 484 10.08 -17.91 -0.89
CA CYS A 484 10.49 -19.22 -1.43
C CYS A 484 11.75 -19.10 -2.32
N SER A 485 11.83 -18.06 -3.17
CA SER A 485 13.00 -17.79 -4.01
C SER A 485 14.23 -17.37 -3.20
N GLU A 486 14.02 -16.65 -2.09
CA GLU A 486 15.06 -16.16 -1.20
C GLU A 486 15.51 -17.18 -0.14
N SER A 487 14.93 -18.36 -0.10
CA SER A 487 15.32 -19.41 0.83
C SER A 487 16.74 -19.90 0.56
N CYS A 488 17.60 -19.85 1.58
CA CYS A 488 18.97 -20.39 1.46
C CYS A 488 19.03 -21.92 1.27
N GLY A 489 17.91 -22.62 1.45
CA GLY A 489 17.76 -24.05 1.29
C GLY A 489 18.33 -24.91 2.42
N LYS A 490 18.87 -24.34 3.50
CA LYS A 490 19.53 -25.08 4.58
C LYS A 490 18.57 -25.97 5.37
N CYS A 491 17.47 -25.43 5.88
CA CYS A 491 16.55 -26.21 6.71
C CYS A 491 15.34 -26.72 5.89
N ALA A 492 14.94 -27.98 6.14
CA ALA A 492 13.83 -28.62 5.44
C ALA A 492 12.47 -27.87 5.59
N PRO A 493 12.08 -27.36 6.77
CA PRO A 493 10.81 -26.64 6.92
C PRO A 493 10.69 -25.45 5.97
N CYS A 494 11.72 -24.62 5.85
CA CYS A 494 11.72 -23.49 4.92
C CYS A 494 11.81 -24.00 3.47
N ARG A 495 12.83 -24.80 3.12
CA ARG A 495 13.09 -25.27 1.73
C ARG A 495 11.92 -26.01 1.09
N ILE A 496 11.27 -26.91 1.85
CA ILE A 496 10.19 -27.76 1.36
C ILE A 496 8.84 -27.15 1.69
N GLY A 497 8.65 -26.72 2.94
CA GLY A 497 7.36 -26.22 3.42
C GLY A 497 6.88 -25.00 2.66
N THR A 498 7.74 -24.00 2.41
CA THR A 498 7.35 -22.81 1.64
C THR A 498 6.95 -23.17 0.20
N LYS A 499 7.64 -24.12 -0.44
CA LYS A 499 7.29 -24.61 -1.78
C LYS A 499 5.94 -25.32 -1.80
N GLN A 500 5.65 -26.13 -0.80
CA GLN A 500 4.36 -26.82 -0.69
C GLN A 500 3.22 -25.83 -0.46
N MET A 501 3.42 -24.86 0.42
CA MET A 501 2.45 -23.77 0.63
C MET A 501 2.21 -22.96 -0.65
N LEU A 502 3.28 -22.60 -1.37
CA LEU A 502 3.20 -21.89 -2.65
C LEU A 502 2.43 -22.71 -3.70
N GLY A 503 2.66 -24.03 -3.75
CA GLY A 503 1.91 -24.93 -4.62
C GLY A 503 0.41 -24.95 -4.34
N ILE A 504 0.01 -24.93 -3.06
CA ILE A 504 -1.40 -24.84 -2.67
C ILE A 504 -1.99 -23.48 -3.10
N LEU A 505 -1.35 -22.36 -2.79
CA LEU A 505 -1.82 -21.04 -3.19
C LEU A 505 -1.92 -20.89 -4.71
N THR A 506 -0.95 -21.44 -5.45
CA THR A 506 -0.96 -21.42 -6.91
C THR A 506 -2.16 -22.20 -7.48
N ARG A 507 -2.48 -23.37 -6.91
CA ARG A 507 -3.70 -24.11 -7.33
C ARG A 507 -4.96 -23.31 -7.03
N ILE A 508 -5.04 -22.70 -5.84
CA ILE A 508 -6.22 -21.89 -5.46
C ILE A 508 -6.41 -20.73 -6.43
N THR A 509 -5.35 -19.98 -6.76
CA THR A 509 -5.43 -18.83 -7.68
C THR A 509 -5.66 -19.24 -9.14
N ARG A 510 -5.40 -20.50 -9.50
CA ARG A 510 -5.71 -21.08 -10.81
C ARG A 510 -7.07 -21.77 -10.91
N GLY A 511 -7.88 -21.72 -9.85
CA GLY A 511 -9.19 -22.39 -9.85
C GLY A 511 -9.13 -23.91 -9.62
N GLU A 512 -7.95 -24.44 -9.36
CA GLU A 512 -7.71 -25.87 -9.11
C GLU A 512 -7.71 -26.20 -7.61
N GLY A 513 -8.02 -25.21 -6.76
CA GLY A 513 -8.12 -25.38 -5.31
C GLY A 513 -9.19 -26.38 -4.93
N LYS A 514 -8.88 -27.17 -3.91
CA LYS A 514 -9.73 -28.26 -3.39
C LYS A 514 -10.20 -27.94 -1.99
N GLU A 515 -11.32 -28.50 -1.60
CA GLU A 515 -11.81 -28.46 -0.23
C GLU A 515 -10.74 -29.06 0.71
N GLY A 516 -10.51 -28.42 1.87
CA GLY A 516 -9.43 -28.76 2.79
C GLY A 516 -8.05 -28.16 2.46
N ASP A 517 -7.87 -27.48 1.32
CA ASP A 517 -6.57 -26.85 0.98
C ASP A 517 -6.20 -25.71 1.93
N VAL A 518 -7.18 -24.95 2.45
CA VAL A 518 -6.90 -23.85 3.40
C VAL A 518 -6.45 -24.39 4.75
N GLU A 519 -7.05 -25.48 5.23
CA GLU A 519 -6.65 -26.16 6.47
C GLU A 519 -5.23 -26.74 6.36
N LYS A 520 -4.93 -27.41 5.23
CA LYS A 520 -3.58 -27.89 4.93
C LYS A 520 -2.56 -26.75 4.90
N LEU A 521 -2.93 -25.63 4.24
CA LEU A 521 -2.09 -24.45 4.14
C LEU A 521 -1.81 -23.87 5.53
N SER A 522 -2.82 -23.74 6.39
CA SER A 522 -2.70 -23.24 7.76
C SER A 522 -1.81 -24.15 8.62
N ASN A 523 -1.98 -25.46 8.52
CA ASN A 523 -1.17 -26.42 9.25
C ASN A 523 0.30 -26.39 8.82
N LEU A 524 0.57 -26.37 7.50
CA LEU A 524 1.93 -26.23 6.97
C LEU A 524 2.56 -24.91 7.40
N ALA A 525 1.81 -23.83 7.34
CA ALA A 525 2.23 -22.49 7.78
C ALA A 525 2.68 -22.51 9.24
N SER A 526 1.89 -23.14 10.11
CA SER A 526 2.20 -23.28 11.53
C SER A 526 3.49 -24.09 11.76
N VAL A 527 3.63 -25.23 11.08
CA VAL A 527 4.84 -26.08 11.18
C VAL A 527 6.08 -25.30 10.70
N VAL A 528 6.01 -24.66 9.54
CA VAL A 528 7.15 -23.88 9.00
C VAL A 528 7.54 -22.76 9.95
N SER A 529 6.56 -22.04 10.51
CA SER A 529 6.82 -20.94 11.44
C SER A 529 7.53 -21.40 12.72
N GLN A 530 7.17 -22.57 13.26
CA GLN A 530 7.71 -23.08 14.52
C GLN A 530 9.05 -23.81 14.36
N THR A 531 9.33 -24.39 13.20
CA THR A 531 10.47 -25.31 13.04
C THR A 531 11.57 -24.79 12.10
N ALA A 532 11.34 -23.67 11.40
CA ALA A 532 12.38 -23.08 10.56
C ALA A 532 13.51 -22.49 11.41
N LEU A 533 14.75 -22.61 10.89
CA LEU A 533 15.97 -22.25 11.61
C LEU A 533 16.11 -20.75 11.89
N CYS A 534 15.71 -19.89 10.97
CA CYS A 534 15.92 -18.44 11.04
C CYS A 534 14.65 -17.65 10.80
N GLY A 535 14.72 -16.34 11.07
CA GLY A 535 13.60 -15.42 10.91
C GLY A 535 12.95 -15.40 9.53
N LEU A 536 13.70 -15.63 8.44
CA LEU A 536 13.13 -15.72 7.10
C LEU A 536 12.08 -16.83 7.03
N GLY A 537 12.46 -18.07 7.37
CA GLY A 537 11.52 -19.19 7.34
C GLY A 537 10.41 -19.10 8.38
N GLN A 538 10.73 -18.62 9.61
CA GLN A 538 9.74 -18.45 10.70
C GLN A 538 8.66 -17.44 10.34
N ASN A 539 8.99 -16.40 9.59
CA ASN A 539 8.08 -15.33 9.23
C ASN A 539 7.42 -15.50 7.85
N ALA A 540 7.99 -16.31 6.95
CA ALA A 540 7.44 -16.58 5.62
C ALA A 540 5.93 -16.92 5.61
N PRO A 541 5.37 -17.65 6.60
CA PRO A 541 3.95 -17.97 6.67
C PRO A 541 3.05 -16.80 7.10
N LYS A 542 3.56 -15.70 7.67
CA LYS A 542 2.74 -14.64 8.25
C LYS A 542 1.79 -13.97 7.27
N PRO A 543 2.20 -13.60 6.03
CA PRO A 543 1.25 -13.07 5.06
C PRO A 543 0.10 -14.03 4.77
N VAL A 544 0.41 -15.34 4.69
CA VAL A 544 -0.58 -16.39 4.44
C VAL A 544 -1.55 -16.51 5.61
N LEU A 545 -1.03 -16.64 6.82
CA LEU A 545 -1.85 -16.80 8.03
C LEU A 545 -2.74 -15.58 8.29
N SER A 546 -2.21 -14.36 8.09
CA SER A 546 -2.98 -13.14 8.29
C SER A 546 -4.07 -12.95 7.23
N THR A 547 -3.80 -13.29 5.97
CA THR A 547 -4.83 -13.25 4.92
C THR A 547 -5.91 -14.31 5.10
N ILE A 548 -5.56 -15.53 5.54
CA ILE A 548 -6.56 -16.54 5.91
C ILE A 548 -7.40 -16.06 7.10
N LYS A 549 -6.76 -15.49 8.13
CA LYS A 549 -7.45 -15.02 9.34
C LYS A 549 -8.51 -13.95 9.05
N TYR A 550 -8.19 -13.02 8.15
CA TYR A 550 -9.03 -11.83 7.94
C TYR A 550 -9.85 -11.85 6.65
N PHE A 551 -9.50 -12.69 5.69
CA PHE A 551 -10.12 -12.75 4.36
C PHE A 551 -10.39 -14.19 3.91
N ARG A 552 -10.78 -15.04 4.86
CA ARG A 552 -11.09 -16.46 4.59
C ARG A 552 -12.09 -16.64 3.47
N GLU A 553 -13.09 -15.79 3.40
CA GLU A 553 -14.11 -15.79 2.36
C GLU A 553 -13.58 -15.68 0.93
N GLU A 554 -12.46 -14.98 0.74
CA GLU A 554 -11.82 -14.92 -0.59
C GLU A 554 -11.22 -16.27 -0.98
N TYR A 555 -10.63 -16.99 -0.04
CA TYR A 555 -10.13 -18.35 -0.27
C TYR A 555 -11.28 -19.31 -0.62
N ASP A 556 -12.36 -19.25 0.14
CA ASP A 556 -13.52 -20.08 -0.08
C ASP A 556 -14.17 -19.78 -1.43
N SER A 557 -14.27 -18.51 -1.83
CA SER A 557 -14.79 -18.12 -3.15
C SER A 557 -13.89 -18.62 -4.29
N HIS A 558 -12.57 -18.56 -4.15
CA HIS A 558 -11.64 -19.12 -5.13
C HIS A 558 -11.76 -20.63 -5.28
N ILE A 559 -12.03 -21.34 -4.16
CA ILE A 559 -12.11 -22.81 -4.14
C ILE A 559 -13.48 -23.30 -4.57
N ARG A 560 -14.56 -22.78 -3.97
CA ARG A 560 -15.93 -23.27 -4.20
C ARG A 560 -16.58 -22.64 -5.42
N ASP A 561 -16.55 -21.30 -5.49
CA ASP A 561 -17.24 -20.54 -6.53
C ASP A 561 -16.41 -20.40 -7.80
N LYS A 562 -15.14 -20.82 -7.77
CA LYS A 562 -14.17 -20.61 -8.85
C LYS A 562 -14.13 -19.15 -9.30
N LYS A 563 -14.17 -18.22 -8.35
CA LYS A 563 -14.30 -16.79 -8.58
C LYS A 563 -13.32 -16.00 -7.74
N CYS A 564 -12.60 -15.08 -8.39
CA CYS A 564 -11.77 -14.08 -7.73
C CYS A 564 -12.55 -12.75 -7.60
N ASN A 565 -13.06 -12.40 -6.42
CA ASN A 565 -13.86 -11.19 -6.23
C ASN A 565 -13.14 -9.89 -6.59
N ALA A 566 -11.82 -9.85 -6.46
CA ALA A 566 -10.99 -8.73 -6.89
C ALA A 566 -10.80 -8.65 -8.42
N GLY A 567 -11.05 -9.74 -9.16
CA GLY A 567 -10.84 -9.81 -10.60
C GLY A 567 -9.34 -9.70 -10.99
N ILE A 568 -8.46 -10.34 -10.24
CA ILE A 568 -7.00 -10.33 -10.46
C ILE A 568 -6.49 -11.70 -10.93
N CYS A 569 -7.03 -12.78 -10.38
CA CYS A 569 -6.59 -14.13 -10.74
C CYS A 569 -7.12 -14.51 -12.12
N GLU A 570 -6.25 -14.47 -13.13
CA GLU A 570 -6.62 -14.63 -14.55
C GLU A 570 -7.40 -15.91 -14.84
N ALA A 571 -7.01 -17.03 -14.24
CA ALA A 571 -7.68 -18.29 -14.42
C ALA A 571 -9.11 -18.35 -13.81
N LEU A 572 -9.46 -17.40 -12.95
CA LEU A 572 -10.75 -17.26 -12.27
C LEU A 572 -11.55 -16.07 -12.80
N MET A 573 -11.12 -15.48 -13.91
CA MET A 573 -11.74 -14.29 -14.50
C MET A 573 -11.82 -14.44 -16.01
N VAL A 574 -13.05 -14.47 -16.54
CA VAL A 574 -13.29 -14.50 -17.99
C VAL A 574 -13.02 -13.10 -18.58
N SER A 575 -13.73 -12.11 -18.07
CA SER A 575 -13.52 -10.69 -18.36
C SER A 575 -13.92 -9.83 -17.16
N PRO A 576 -13.31 -8.65 -16.91
CA PRO A 576 -13.66 -7.79 -15.76
C PRO A 576 -15.13 -7.41 -15.72
N CYS A 577 -15.73 -7.11 -16.87
CA CYS A 577 -17.14 -6.72 -16.99
C CYS A 577 -18.09 -7.89 -16.70
N GLN A 578 -17.80 -9.08 -17.21
CA GLN A 578 -18.58 -10.29 -16.94
C GLN A 578 -18.43 -10.72 -15.48
N HIS A 579 -17.19 -10.67 -14.99
CA HIS A 579 -16.85 -11.07 -13.63
C HIS A 579 -17.56 -10.21 -12.57
N THR A 580 -17.65 -8.90 -12.82
CA THR A 580 -18.28 -7.96 -11.89
C THR A 580 -19.80 -7.95 -11.98
N CYS A 581 -20.36 -8.48 -13.07
CA CYS A 581 -21.80 -8.61 -13.22
C CYS A 581 -22.36 -9.62 -12.19
N PRO A 582 -23.32 -9.23 -11.32
CA PRO A 582 -23.85 -10.14 -10.30
C PRO A 582 -24.42 -11.45 -10.85
N VAL A 583 -24.95 -11.41 -12.09
CA VAL A 583 -25.51 -12.59 -12.76
C VAL A 583 -24.58 -13.20 -13.82
N GLY A 584 -23.36 -12.62 -13.98
CA GLY A 584 -22.34 -13.17 -14.88
C GLY A 584 -22.70 -13.14 -16.36
N VAL A 585 -23.40 -12.10 -16.84
CA VAL A 585 -23.70 -11.94 -18.27
C VAL A 585 -22.42 -11.84 -19.08
N ASP A 586 -22.31 -12.58 -20.16
CA ASP A 586 -21.17 -12.56 -21.08
C ASP A 586 -21.16 -11.27 -21.91
N VAL A 587 -20.61 -10.22 -21.30
CA VAL A 587 -20.56 -8.88 -21.89
C VAL A 587 -19.74 -8.82 -23.17
N PRO A 588 -18.51 -9.39 -23.24
CA PRO A 588 -17.74 -9.37 -24.47
C PRO A 588 -18.49 -10.00 -25.66
N ARG A 589 -19.18 -11.13 -25.40
CA ARG A 589 -19.87 -11.86 -26.44
C ARG A 589 -21.05 -11.08 -27.04
N TYR A 590 -21.92 -10.51 -26.20
CA TYR A 590 -23.03 -9.72 -26.75
C TYR A 590 -22.61 -8.39 -27.34
N VAL A 591 -21.57 -7.71 -26.80
CA VAL A 591 -21.01 -6.50 -27.39
C VAL A 591 -20.40 -6.80 -28.77
N SER A 592 -19.69 -7.93 -28.90
CA SER A 592 -19.18 -8.39 -30.20
C SER A 592 -20.31 -8.72 -31.18
N ALA A 593 -21.40 -9.32 -30.72
CA ALA A 593 -22.58 -9.57 -31.57
C ALA A 593 -23.20 -8.24 -32.06
N ILE A 594 -23.29 -7.22 -31.17
CA ILE A 594 -23.77 -5.88 -31.54
C ILE A 594 -22.88 -5.25 -32.61
N SER A 595 -21.56 -5.32 -32.43
CA SER A 595 -20.60 -4.71 -33.39
C SER A 595 -20.67 -5.31 -34.80
N LYS A 596 -21.18 -6.56 -34.88
CA LYS A 596 -21.40 -7.28 -36.16
C LYS A 596 -22.81 -7.09 -36.71
N GLY A 597 -23.68 -6.33 -36.05
CA GLY A 597 -25.09 -6.18 -36.45
C GLY A 597 -25.99 -7.35 -36.04
N ASN A 598 -25.49 -8.33 -35.31
CA ASN A 598 -26.26 -9.52 -34.90
C ASN A 598 -27.08 -9.25 -33.62
N PHE A 599 -28.00 -8.31 -33.68
CA PHE A 599 -28.73 -7.81 -32.50
C PHE A 599 -29.64 -8.86 -31.86
N TYR A 600 -30.24 -9.75 -32.63
CA TYR A 600 -31.05 -10.87 -32.11
C TYR A 600 -30.17 -11.79 -31.23
N GLU A 601 -29.02 -12.22 -31.76
CA GLU A 601 -28.06 -13.04 -31.03
C GLU A 601 -27.60 -12.37 -29.74
N ALA A 602 -27.34 -11.05 -29.80
CA ALA A 602 -26.92 -10.29 -28.62
C ALA A 602 -27.96 -10.35 -27.49
N VAL A 603 -29.26 -10.28 -27.79
CA VAL A 603 -30.33 -10.41 -26.80
C VAL A 603 -30.37 -11.80 -26.21
N GLU A 604 -30.27 -12.84 -27.04
CA GLU A 604 -30.27 -14.22 -26.55
C GLU A 604 -29.07 -14.54 -25.66
N ILE A 605 -27.87 -14.02 -25.98
CA ILE A 605 -26.70 -14.13 -25.11
C ILE A 605 -26.95 -13.47 -23.74
N ILE A 606 -27.59 -12.30 -23.70
CA ILE A 606 -27.96 -11.67 -22.44
C ILE A 606 -28.94 -12.53 -21.66
N ARG A 607 -29.96 -13.10 -22.35
CA ARG A 607 -30.99 -13.95 -21.75
C ARG A 607 -30.50 -15.32 -21.28
N GLU A 608 -29.31 -15.73 -21.65
CA GLU A 608 -28.69 -16.92 -21.09
C GLU A 608 -28.62 -16.83 -19.55
N ARG A 609 -28.36 -15.63 -19.01
CA ARG A 609 -28.18 -15.37 -17.59
C ARG A 609 -29.16 -14.35 -17.00
N ASN A 610 -29.65 -13.42 -17.81
CA ASN A 610 -30.48 -12.30 -17.37
C ASN A 610 -31.81 -12.28 -18.16
N PRO A 611 -32.92 -12.70 -17.56
CA PRO A 611 -34.21 -12.72 -18.25
C PRO A 611 -34.87 -11.34 -18.43
N PHE A 612 -34.23 -10.25 -17.90
CA PHE A 612 -34.73 -8.87 -17.93
C PHE A 612 -33.75 -7.91 -18.63
N PRO A 613 -33.38 -8.13 -19.91
CA PRO A 613 -32.42 -7.26 -20.60
C PRO A 613 -32.88 -5.80 -20.71
N ALA A 614 -34.16 -5.53 -21.04
CA ALA A 614 -34.69 -4.18 -21.20
C ALA A 614 -34.82 -3.42 -19.87
N VAL A 615 -35.24 -4.10 -18.81
CA VAL A 615 -35.32 -3.57 -17.45
C VAL A 615 -33.90 -3.23 -16.95
N CYS A 616 -32.97 -4.20 -17.00
CA CYS A 616 -31.61 -4.00 -16.55
C CYS A 616 -30.86 -2.96 -17.39
N GLY A 617 -31.22 -2.79 -18.68
CA GLY A 617 -30.68 -1.72 -19.52
C GLY A 617 -31.05 -0.30 -19.04
N ARG A 618 -32.11 -0.18 -18.19
CA ARG A 618 -32.60 1.10 -17.66
C ARG A 618 -32.22 1.36 -16.22
N ILE A 619 -32.32 0.36 -15.36
CA ILE A 619 -32.18 0.57 -13.89
C ILE A 619 -30.95 -0.07 -13.26
N CYS A 620 -30.14 -0.82 -14.00
CA CYS A 620 -28.91 -1.39 -13.45
C CYS A 620 -27.90 -0.28 -13.09
N HIS A 621 -27.24 -0.41 -11.96
CA HIS A 621 -26.15 0.51 -11.53
C HIS A 621 -24.81 0.28 -12.24
N ASN A 622 -24.77 -0.58 -13.24
CA ASN A 622 -23.68 -0.84 -14.21
C ASN A 622 -22.27 -1.08 -13.59
N PRO A 623 -22.09 -1.98 -12.63
CA PRO A 623 -20.79 -2.27 -12.04
C PRO A 623 -19.76 -2.79 -13.05
N CYS A 624 -20.22 -3.34 -14.18
CA CYS A 624 -19.37 -3.76 -15.30
C CYS A 624 -18.63 -2.59 -15.97
N GLU A 625 -19.21 -1.40 -16.04
CA GLU A 625 -18.57 -0.20 -16.60
C GLU A 625 -17.52 0.34 -15.63
N THR A 626 -17.78 0.33 -14.32
CA THR A 626 -16.82 0.73 -13.28
C THR A 626 -15.53 -0.12 -13.30
N ARG A 627 -15.63 -1.37 -13.77
CA ARG A 627 -14.50 -2.31 -13.87
C ARG A 627 -13.98 -2.49 -15.29
N CYS A 628 -14.48 -1.73 -16.23
CA CYS A 628 -14.05 -1.82 -17.62
C CYS A 628 -12.58 -1.41 -17.76
N LYS A 629 -11.76 -2.27 -18.38
CA LYS A 629 -10.34 -1.98 -18.62
C LYS A 629 -10.13 -0.81 -19.55
N ARG A 630 -11.08 -0.57 -20.46
CA ARG A 630 -11.04 0.61 -21.33
C ARG A 630 -11.04 1.92 -20.53
N GLY A 631 -11.79 1.97 -19.42
CA GLY A 631 -11.83 3.11 -18.52
C GLY A 631 -10.53 3.38 -17.73
N ASP A 632 -9.52 2.53 -17.85
CA ASP A 632 -8.17 2.82 -17.34
C ASP A 632 -7.38 3.73 -18.32
N LEU A 633 -7.73 3.69 -19.63
CA LEU A 633 -7.07 4.44 -20.71
C LEU A 633 -7.88 5.68 -21.13
N GLU A 634 -9.20 5.53 -21.24
CA GLU A 634 -10.15 6.56 -21.69
C GLU A 634 -11.51 6.33 -21.02
N GLU A 635 -12.63 6.41 -21.76
CA GLU A 635 -13.96 6.12 -21.21
C GLU A 635 -14.28 4.61 -21.25
N PRO A 636 -15.01 4.08 -20.24
CA PRO A 636 -15.49 2.71 -20.27
C PRO A 636 -16.48 2.49 -21.41
N VAL A 637 -16.55 1.25 -21.92
CA VAL A 637 -17.59 0.86 -22.88
C VAL A 637 -18.97 1.06 -22.25
N ALA A 638 -19.89 1.73 -22.95
CA ALA A 638 -21.26 2.00 -22.48
C ALA A 638 -22.15 0.74 -22.47
N ILE A 639 -21.76 -0.23 -21.63
CA ILE A 639 -22.30 -1.63 -21.60
C ILE A 639 -23.80 -1.64 -21.32
N ARG A 640 -24.26 -0.80 -20.38
CA ARG A 640 -25.69 -0.72 -20.04
C ARG A 640 -26.50 -0.12 -21.19
N ALA A 641 -25.98 0.93 -21.82
CA ALA A 641 -26.64 1.55 -22.98
C ALA A 641 -26.75 0.60 -24.16
N LEU A 642 -25.69 -0.15 -24.46
CA LEU A 642 -25.70 -1.19 -25.48
C LEU A 642 -26.72 -2.30 -25.17
N LYS A 643 -26.83 -2.74 -23.93
CA LYS A 643 -27.85 -3.69 -23.49
C LYS A 643 -29.26 -3.15 -23.69
N ARG A 644 -29.50 -1.88 -23.33
CA ARG A 644 -30.78 -1.20 -23.54
C ARG A 644 -31.11 -1.15 -25.04
N PHE A 645 -30.15 -0.74 -25.86
CA PHE A 645 -30.33 -0.63 -27.32
C PHE A 645 -30.81 -1.95 -27.91
N VAL A 646 -30.12 -3.07 -27.68
CA VAL A 646 -30.51 -4.34 -28.30
C VAL A 646 -31.83 -4.89 -27.76
N ALA A 647 -32.15 -4.64 -26.49
CA ALA A 647 -33.42 -5.05 -25.92
C ALA A 647 -34.61 -4.24 -26.52
N ASP A 648 -34.42 -2.91 -26.66
CA ASP A 648 -35.43 -2.04 -27.28
C ASP A 648 -35.60 -2.40 -28.77
N TRP A 649 -34.47 -2.61 -29.47
CA TRP A 649 -34.48 -3.09 -30.86
C TRP A 649 -35.26 -4.41 -30.99
N TYR A 650 -35.05 -5.40 -30.12
CA TYR A 650 -35.78 -6.68 -30.14
C TYR A 650 -37.27 -6.47 -30.01
N PHE A 651 -37.72 -5.62 -29.08
CA PHE A 651 -39.16 -5.37 -28.88
C PHE A 651 -39.79 -4.42 -29.92
N SER A 652 -38.99 -3.74 -30.75
CA SER A 652 -39.50 -2.92 -31.87
C SER A 652 -39.64 -3.68 -33.19
N HIS A 653 -39.11 -4.89 -33.27
CA HIS A 653 -39.20 -5.76 -34.45
C HIS A 653 -40.10 -6.94 -34.21
N SER A 654 -40.78 -7.35 -35.29
CA SER A 654 -41.68 -8.52 -35.25
C SER A 654 -40.86 -9.79 -35.46
N PHE A 655 -40.76 -10.61 -34.45
CA PHE A 655 -40.16 -11.94 -34.52
C PHE A 655 -41.24 -13.02 -34.31
N PRO A 656 -41.05 -14.22 -34.85
CA PRO A 656 -41.89 -15.36 -34.49
C PRO A 656 -41.90 -15.53 -32.95
N PRO A 657 -43.07 -15.89 -32.36
CA PRO A 657 -43.13 -16.15 -30.94
C PRO A 657 -42.08 -17.20 -30.53
N PRO A 658 -41.30 -16.95 -29.47
CA PRO A 658 -40.32 -17.92 -29.02
C PRO A 658 -41.01 -19.21 -28.58
N GLU A 659 -40.47 -20.36 -28.97
CA GLU A 659 -40.97 -21.64 -28.53
C GLU A 659 -40.90 -21.82 -27.02
N PRO A 660 -41.94 -22.38 -26.38
CA PRO A 660 -41.89 -22.69 -24.95
C PRO A 660 -40.75 -23.68 -24.64
N PHE A 661 -40.04 -23.45 -23.55
CA PHE A 661 -39.09 -24.45 -23.06
C PHE A 661 -39.78 -25.79 -22.80
N PRO A 662 -39.24 -26.94 -23.20
CA PRO A 662 -39.88 -28.24 -22.99
C PRO A 662 -39.96 -28.59 -21.50
N VAL A 663 -41.05 -29.24 -21.09
CA VAL A 663 -41.16 -29.85 -19.76
C VAL A 663 -40.57 -31.24 -19.82
N THR A 664 -39.42 -31.41 -19.19
CA THR A 664 -38.65 -32.68 -19.19
C THR A 664 -38.62 -33.35 -17.81
N LYS A 665 -39.02 -32.60 -16.78
CA LYS A 665 -39.02 -33.05 -15.38
C LYS A 665 -40.46 -33.33 -14.94
N LYS A 666 -40.65 -34.35 -14.12
CA LYS A 666 -41.97 -34.73 -13.59
C LYS A 666 -42.46 -33.80 -12.47
N GLU A 667 -41.51 -33.21 -11.75
CA GLU A 667 -41.80 -32.36 -10.60
C GLU A 667 -42.26 -30.98 -11.07
N SER A 668 -43.24 -30.42 -10.36
CA SER A 668 -43.74 -29.06 -10.55
C SER A 668 -43.28 -28.18 -9.38
N VAL A 669 -42.95 -26.90 -9.67
CA VAL A 669 -42.51 -25.93 -8.68
C VAL A 669 -43.46 -24.73 -8.65
N ALA A 670 -43.93 -24.39 -7.46
CA ALA A 670 -44.69 -23.17 -7.20
C ALA A 670 -43.73 -22.01 -6.83
N VAL A 671 -43.99 -20.81 -7.37
CA VAL A 671 -43.28 -19.60 -7.03
C VAL A 671 -44.26 -18.60 -6.45
N VAL A 672 -44.08 -18.22 -5.21
CA VAL A 672 -44.94 -17.26 -4.49
C VAL A 672 -44.38 -15.87 -4.60
N GLY A 673 -45.01 -15.01 -5.40
CA GLY A 673 -44.62 -13.65 -5.72
C GLY A 673 -44.11 -13.51 -7.15
N GLY A 674 -44.76 -12.67 -7.94
CA GLY A 674 -44.48 -12.35 -9.34
C GLY A 674 -43.53 -11.14 -9.51
N GLY A 675 -42.71 -10.83 -8.52
CA GLY A 675 -41.66 -9.81 -8.62
C GLY A 675 -40.45 -10.30 -9.42
N PRO A 676 -39.40 -9.48 -9.60
CA PRO A 676 -38.21 -9.81 -10.42
C PRO A 676 -37.52 -11.09 -9.94
N THR A 677 -37.49 -11.34 -8.65
CA THR A 677 -36.90 -12.55 -8.05
C THR A 677 -37.69 -13.80 -8.42
N GLY A 678 -39.02 -13.75 -8.26
CA GLY A 678 -39.89 -14.90 -8.58
C GLY A 678 -39.91 -15.19 -10.07
N LEU A 679 -40.08 -14.16 -10.90
CA LEU A 679 -40.09 -14.31 -12.35
C LEU A 679 -38.75 -14.84 -12.89
N SER A 680 -37.64 -14.38 -12.36
CA SER A 680 -36.31 -14.89 -12.73
C SER A 680 -36.16 -16.36 -12.34
N CYS A 681 -36.59 -16.74 -11.13
CA CYS A 681 -36.58 -18.13 -10.66
C CYS A 681 -37.44 -19.00 -11.57
N ALA A 682 -38.69 -18.59 -11.86
CA ALA A 682 -39.60 -19.32 -12.72
C ALA A 682 -39.06 -19.53 -14.14
N TYR A 683 -38.46 -18.47 -14.74
CA TYR A 683 -37.84 -18.54 -16.05
C TYR A 683 -36.69 -19.57 -16.07
N HIS A 684 -35.79 -19.57 -15.13
CA HIS A 684 -34.67 -20.50 -15.08
C HIS A 684 -35.09 -21.92 -14.77
N LEU A 685 -36.04 -22.12 -13.84
CA LEU A 685 -36.60 -23.44 -13.57
C LEU A 685 -37.31 -24.02 -14.82
N ARG A 686 -38.06 -23.17 -15.52
CA ARG A 686 -38.71 -23.57 -16.76
C ARG A 686 -37.70 -23.95 -17.85
N LYS A 687 -36.64 -23.17 -17.98
CA LYS A 687 -35.49 -23.47 -18.85
C LYS A 687 -34.80 -24.80 -18.50
N MET A 688 -34.79 -25.19 -17.21
CA MET A 688 -34.27 -26.48 -16.72
C MET A 688 -35.22 -27.64 -16.93
N GLY A 689 -36.41 -27.37 -17.48
CA GLY A 689 -37.40 -28.38 -17.82
C GLY A 689 -38.46 -28.66 -16.75
N TYR A 690 -38.54 -27.86 -15.68
CA TYR A 690 -39.60 -27.99 -14.68
C TYR A 690 -40.87 -27.24 -15.12
N ARG A 691 -42.05 -27.77 -14.82
CA ARG A 691 -43.28 -27.00 -14.85
C ARG A 691 -43.27 -26.01 -13.70
N THR A 692 -43.40 -24.70 -13.99
CA THR A 692 -43.37 -23.63 -12.99
C THR A 692 -44.62 -22.78 -13.06
N VAL A 693 -45.19 -22.50 -11.90
CA VAL A 693 -46.40 -21.66 -11.75
C VAL A 693 -46.05 -20.53 -10.76
N VAL A 694 -46.21 -19.30 -11.19
CA VAL A 694 -46.03 -18.11 -10.34
C VAL A 694 -47.40 -17.68 -9.81
N PHE A 695 -47.52 -17.52 -8.50
CA PHE A 695 -48.69 -17.02 -7.81
C PHE A 695 -48.42 -15.57 -7.36
N GLU A 696 -49.13 -14.62 -7.96
CA GLU A 696 -49.01 -13.20 -7.69
C GLU A 696 -50.29 -12.66 -7.03
N ALA A 697 -50.14 -11.99 -5.91
CA ALA A 697 -51.26 -11.45 -5.14
C ALA A 697 -51.96 -10.27 -5.82
N LEU A 698 -51.20 -9.47 -6.58
CA LEU A 698 -51.76 -8.32 -7.32
C LEU A 698 -52.39 -8.79 -8.66
N GLY A 699 -53.17 -7.90 -9.28
CA GLY A 699 -53.70 -8.10 -10.62
C GLY A 699 -52.68 -8.04 -11.74
N MET A 700 -51.41 -7.75 -11.43
CA MET A 700 -50.32 -7.66 -12.38
C MET A 700 -49.05 -8.25 -11.80
N ALA A 701 -48.28 -8.98 -12.59
CA ALA A 701 -46.95 -9.42 -12.24
C ALA A 701 -45.91 -8.27 -12.47
N GLY A 702 -44.71 -8.44 -11.90
CA GLY A 702 -43.61 -7.48 -11.99
C GLY A 702 -43.21 -6.92 -10.63
N GLY A 703 -44.04 -7.03 -9.59
CA GLY A 703 -43.73 -6.60 -8.24
C GLY A 703 -43.25 -5.13 -8.21
N MET A 704 -42.18 -4.84 -7.48
CA MET A 704 -41.64 -3.49 -7.35
C MET A 704 -41.22 -2.83 -8.68
N LEU A 705 -40.93 -3.57 -9.74
CA LEU A 705 -40.67 -2.99 -11.07
C LEU A 705 -41.93 -2.27 -11.63
N MET A 706 -43.12 -2.80 -11.31
CA MET A 706 -44.41 -2.24 -11.73
C MET A 706 -44.95 -1.20 -10.76
N VAL A 707 -44.86 -1.42 -9.45
CA VAL A 707 -45.54 -0.59 -8.44
C VAL A 707 -44.59 0.35 -7.66
N GLY A 708 -43.26 0.18 -7.76
CA GLY A 708 -42.31 0.98 -6.98
C GLY A 708 -41.42 1.90 -7.83
N VAL A 709 -41.01 1.47 -9.02
CA VAL A 709 -40.13 2.27 -9.87
C VAL A 709 -40.96 3.32 -10.64
N PRO A 710 -40.60 4.63 -10.60
CA PRO A 710 -41.31 5.67 -11.33
C PRO A 710 -41.39 5.41 -12.87
N GLN A 711 -42.50 5.80 -13.47
CA GLN A 711 -42.78 5.58 -14.91
C GLN A 711 -41.75 6.18 -15.84
N PHE A 712 -41.25 7.36 -15.51
CA PHE A 712 -40.21 8.04 -16.30
C PHE A 712 -38.85 7.33 -16.25
N ARG A 713 -38.62 6.49 -15.23
CA ARG A 713 -37.39 5.72 -15.05
C ARG A 713 -37.51 4.32 -15.71
N LEU A 714 -38.64 3.69 -15.52
CA LEU A 714 -38.97 2.36 -16.06
C LEU A 714 -40.45 2.32 -16.47
N PRO A 715 -40.73 2.49 -17.78
CA PRO A 715 -42.11 2.39 -18.29
C PRO A 715 -42.70 1.01 -18.05
N ALA A 716 -43.98 0.96 -17.61
CA ALA A 716 -44.66 -0.31 -17.28
C ALA A 716 -44.71 -1.25 -18.47
N GLU A 717 -44.90 -0.72 -19.67
CA GLU A 717 -44.94 -1.46 -20.93
C GLU A 717 -43.62 -2.23 -21.23
N VAL A 718 -42.49 -1.71 -20.78
CA VAL A 718 -41.20 -2.40 -20.91
C VAL A 718 -41.15 -3.63 -20.01
N VAL A 719 -41.63 -3.51 -18.79
CA VAL A 719 -41.73 -4.64 -17.85
C VAL A 719 -42.72 -5.68 -18.37
N GLN A 720 -43.86 -5.21 -18.87
CA GLN A 720 -44.90 -6.08 -19.41
C GLN A 720 -44.38 -6.91 -20.58
N LYS A 721 -43.68 -6.33 -21.53
CA LYS A 721 -43.06 -7.04 -22.66
C LYS A 721 -42.10 -8.15 -22.23
N GLU A 722 -41.31 -7.91 -21.17
CA GLU A 722 -40.39 -8.93 -20.62
C GLU A 722 -41.16 -10.07 -19.96
N ILE A 723 -42.27 -9.78 -19.28
CA ILE A 723 -43.14 -10.78 -18.65
C ILE A 723 -43.82 -11.62 -19.71
N GLU A 724 -44.45 -11.01 -20.73
CA GLU A 724 -45.04 -11.68 -21.89
C GLU A 724 -44.06 -12.61 -22.58
N TYR A 725 -42.77 -12.18 -22.71
CA TYR A 725 -41.75 -13.05 -23.26
C TYR A 725 -41.55 -14.30 -22.39
N MET A 726 -41.57 -14.18 -21.07
CA MET A 726 -41.43 -15.32 -20.16
C MET A 726 -42.63 -16.24 -20.22
N GLU A 727 -43.83 -15.69 -20.32
CA GLU A 727 -45.05 -16.47 -20.49
C GLU A 727 -45.02 -17.28 -21.81
N ARG A 728 -44.58 -16.64 -22.92
CA ARG A 728 -44.38 -17.34 -24.20
C ARG A 728 -43.32 -18.44 -24.12
N ARG A 729 -42.34 -18.29 -23.25
CA ARG A 729 -41.36 -19.34 -22.94
C ARG A 729 -41.88 -20.43 -22.01
N GLY A 730 -43.17 -20.35 -21.59
CA GLY A 730 -43.88 -21.38 -20.87
C GLY A 730 -43.93 -21.22 -19.36
N VAL A 731 -43.62 -20.03 -18.82
CA VAL A 731 -43.86 -19.70 -17.41
C VAL A 731 -45.38 -19.44 -17.24
N GLU A 732 -46.06 -20.20 -16.39
CA GLU A 732 -47.46 -19.98 -16.03
C GLU A 732 -47.55 -18.93 -14.92
N ILE A 733 -48.32 -17.85 -15.10
CA ILE A 733 -48.51 -16.79 -14.10
C ILE A 733 -49.98 -16.69 -13.74
N ARG A 734 -50.28 -16.76 -12.45
CA ARG A 734 -51.64 -16.62 -11.87
C ARG A 734 -51.67 -15.35 -11.04
N THR A 735 -52.28 -14.30 -11.54
CA THR A 735 -52.51 -13.03 -10.84
C THR A 735 -53.80 -13.06 -10.01
N ASN A 736 -53.95 -12.09 -9.10
CA ASN A 736 -55.03 -12.05 -8.11
C ASN A 736 -55.11 -13.32 -7.25
N PHE A 737 -53.99 -13.94 -7.00
CA PHE A 737 -53.91 -15.21 -6.27
C PHE A 737 -52.96 -15.10 -5.04
N PRO A 738 -53.43 -14.51 -3.95
CA PRO A 738 -52.60 -14.34 -2.73
C PRO A 738 -52.44 -15.68 -1.99
N ILE A 739 -51.19 -16.02 -1.68
CA ILE A 739 -50.89 -17.11 -0.75
C ILE A 739 -50.95 -16.54 0.65
N ASN A 740 -51.93 -16.95 1.45
CA ASN A 740 -52.22 -16.40 2.78
C ASN A 740 -52.89 -17.48 3.67
N ILE A 741 -53.65 -17.06 4.71
CA ILE A 741 -54.32 -18.00 5.62
C ILE A 741 -55.43 -18.81 4.97
N ASN A 742 -56.03 -18.33 3.87
CA ASN A 742 -57.10 -19.02 3.16
C ASN A 742 -56.60 -19.99 2.09
N TYR A 743 -55.40 -19.77 1.59
CA TYR A 743 -54.71 -20.65 0.65
C TYR A 743 -53.22 -20.66 0.98
N THR A 744 -52.80 -21.78 1.56
CA THR A 744 -51.50 -21.89 2.23
C THR A 744 -50.45 -22.59 1.35
N ILE A 745 -49.21 -22.62 1.82
CA ILE A 745 -48.16 -23.43 1.19
C ILE A 745 -48.52 -24.93 1.20
N GLU A 746 -49.24 -25.37 2.20
CA GLU A 746 -49.68 -26.78 2.30
C GLU A 746 -50.70 -27.11 1.22
N ASP A 747 -51.57 -26.17 0.85
CA ASP A 747 -52.50 -26.34 -0.25
C ASP A 747 -51.75 -26.46 -1.60
N LEU A 748 -50.70 -25.70 -1.82
CA LEU A 748 -49.81 -25.87 -2.99
C LEU A 748 -49.21 -27.28 -3.04
N ARG A 749 -48.80 -27.83 -1.90
CA ARG A 749 -48.31 -29.22 -1.83
C ARG A 749 -49.36 -30.23 -2.17
N ARG A 750 -50.61 -30.04 -1.74
CA ARG A 750 -51.76 -30.90 -2.07
C ARG A 750 -52.09 -30.84 -3.57
N GLU A 751 -51.88 -29.69 -4.21
CA GLU A 751 -51.99 -29.56 -5.67
C GLU A 751 -50.88 -30.28 -6.45
N GLY A 752 -49.90 -30.83 -5.74
CA GLY A 752 -48.82 -31.65 -6.34
C GLY A 752 -47.54 -30.94 -6.60
N PHE A 753 -47.37 -29.67 -6.18
CA PHE A 753 -46.08 -28.98 -6.24
C PHE A 753 -45.08 -29.59 -5.27
N LYS A 754 -43.91 -29.97 -5.77
CA LYS A 754 -42.88 -30.66 -4.99
C LYS A 754 -41.93 -29.69 -4.28
N ALA A 755 -41.88 -28.46 -4.74
CA ALA A 755 -41.15 -27.39 -4.12
C ALA A 755 -41.89 -26.05 -4.22
N VAL A 756 -41.69 -25.19 -3.24
CA VAL A 756 -42.26 -23.84 -3.21
C VAL A 756 -41.12 -22.85 -3.01
N PHE A 757 -40.96 -21.90 -3.94
CA PHE A 757 -40.03 -20.80 -3.83
C PHE A 757 -40.73 -19.53 -3.38
N ILE A 758 -40.36 -18.98 -2.24
CA ILE A 758 -41.00 -17.78 -1.68
C ILE A 758 -40.21 -16.53 -2.11
N ALA A 759 -40.86 -15.66 -2.88
CA ALA A 759 -40.34 -14.42 -3.44
C ALA A 759 -41.27 -13.22 -3.17
N ALA A 760 -41.84 -13.14 -1.97
CA ALA A 760 -42.84 -12.15 -1.57
C ALA A 760 -42.31 -10.69 -1.54
N GLY A 761 -41.03 -10.51 -1.63
CA GLY A 761 -40.36 -9.21 -1.65
C GLY A 761 -40.36 -8.47 -0.30
N ALA A 762 -39.82 -7.26 -0.28
CA ALA A 762 -39.78 -6.36 0.87
C ALA A 762 -40.86 -5.27 0.70
N GLN A 763 -41.99 -5.48 1.30
CA GLN A 763 -43.21 -4.65 1.12
C GLN A 763 -43.27 -3.49 2.12
N LYS A 764 -42.45 -3.50 3.20
CA LYS A 764 -42.44 -2.46 4.23
C LYS A 764 -41.33 -1.48 3.97
N SER A 765 -41.64 -0.18 4.05
CA SER A 765 -40.64 0.89 4.06
C SER A 765 -39.80 0.81 5.35
N GLN A 766 -38.53 1.16 5.23
CA GLN A 766 -37.67 1.30 6.38
C GLN A 766 -37.95 2.63 7.08
N ARG A 767 -38.07 2.61 8.40
CA ARG A 767 -38.25 3.80 9.23
C ARG A 767 -36.90 4.46 9.51
N ILE A 768 -36.92 5.76 9.70
CA ILE A 768 -35.72 6.56 10.01
C ILE A 768 -35.41 6.63 11.51
N GLY A 769 -36.39 6.27 12.38
CA GLY A 769 -36.20 6.18 13.81
C GLY A 769 -36.20 7.53 14.53
N VAL A 770 -36.94 8.51 14.04
CA VAL A 770 -37.06 9.82 14.68
C VAL A 770 -38.26 9.86 15.64
N PRO A 771 -38.23 10.67 16.71
CA PRO A 771 -39.37 10.85 17.61
C PRO A 771 -40.62 11.33 16.86
N GLY A 772 -41.79 10.74 17.15
CA GLY A 772 -43.04 11.01 16.47
C GLY A 772 -43.32 10.20 15.21
N GLU A 773 -42.35 9.45 14.69
CA GLU A 773 -42.52 8.60 13.48
C GLU A 773 -43.56 7.49 13.70
N GLU A 774 -43.76 7.05 14.94
CA GLU A 774 -44.72 5.98 15.28
C GLU A 774 -46.17 6.50 15.34
N GLU A 775 -46.33 7.78 15.46
CA GLU A 775 -47.65 8.44 15.43
C GLU A 775 -48.14 8.45 13.98
N ALA A 776 -49.37 7.99 13.72
CA ALA A 776 -49.98 8.02 12.39
C ALA A 776 -50.35 9.48 12.03
N LEU A 777 -49.36 10.30 11.76
CA LEU A 777 -49.52 11.70 11.41
C LEU A 777 -50.06 11.85 9.99
N GLU A 778 -51.07 12.66 9.84
CA GLU A 778 -51.64 12.99 8.52
C GLU A 778 -50.58 13.75 7.69
N GLY A 779 -50.45 13.35 6.44
CA GLY A 779 -49.43 13.97 5.53
C GLY A 779 -48.02 13.33 5.60
N VAL A 780 -47.78 12.33 6.46
CA VAL A 780 -46.54 11.59 6.49
C VAL A 780 -46.65 10.33 5.63
N PHE A 781 -45.83 10.29 4.57
CA PHE A 781 -45.82 9.19 3.64
C PHE A 781 -44.45 8.46 3.61
N TYR A 782 -44.47 7.16 3.60
CA TYR A 782 -43.28 6.36 3.33
C TYR A 782 -43.10 6.16 1.82
N GLY A 783 -41.91 6.33 1.31
CA GLY A 783 -41.63 6.38 -0.11
C GLY A 783 -42.16 5.18 -0.91
N LEU A 784 -41.98 3.93 -0.42
CA LEU A 784 -42.48 2.74 -1.10
C LEU A 784 -44.03 2.72 -1.16
N ASN A 785 -44.68 3.07 -0.07
CA ASN A 785 -46.15 3.11 0.00
C ASN A 785 -46.71 4.20 -0.91
N PHE A 786 -46.09 5.39 -0.88
CA PHE A 786 -46.46 6.51 -1.73
C PHE A 786 -46.36 6.14 -3.22
N LEU A 787 -45.22 5.63 -3.65
CA LEU A 787 -45.00 5.23 -5.03
C LEU A 787 -45.99 4.14 -5.49
N ARG A 788 -46.28 3.18 -4.62
CA ARG A 788 -47.24 2.11 -4.89
C ARG A 788 -48.66 2.64 -5.09
N GLU A 789 -49.12 3.54 -4.22
CA GLU A 789 -50.46 4.12 -4.34
C GLU A 789 -50.58 4.93 -5.64
N VAL A 790 -49.60 5.78 -5.94
CA VAL A 790 -49.55 6.52 -7.20
C VAL A 790 -49.59 5.58 -8.42
N LYS A 791 -48.83 4.50 -8.42
CA LYS A 791 -48.80 3.52 -9.51
C LYS A 791 -50.06 2.72 -9.65
N LEU A 792 -50.81 2.54 -8.58
CA LEU A 792 -52.10 1.85 -8.58
C LEU A 792 -53.28 2.81 -8.93
N GLY A 793 -52.95 4.06 -9.33
CA GLY A 793 -53.96 5.05 -9.71
C GLY A 793 -54.63 5.75 -8.50
N ARG A 794 -54.11 5.58 -7.31
CA ARG A 794 -54.58 6.28 -6.10
C ARG A 794 -53.69 7.46 -5.85
N THR A 795 -54.23 8.68 -5.95
CA THR A 795 -53.47 9.90 -5.71
C THR A 795 -53.53 10.26 -4.24
N PRO A 796 -52.39 10.20 -3.50
CA PRO A 796 -52.35 10.68 -2.13
C PRO A 796 -52.60 12.20 -2.09
N LEU A 797 -53.35 12.67 -1.09
CA LEU A 797 -53.59 14.09 -0.84
C LEU A 797 -52.28 14.72 -0.38
N LEU A 798 -51.77 15.67 -1.14
CA LEU A 798 -50.54 16.43 -0.84
C LEU A 798 -50.88 17.86 -0.52
N GLY A 799 -50.21 18.44 0.44
CA GLY A 799 -50.26 19.86 0.75
C GLY A 799 -49.43 20.68 -0.23
N ASP A 800 -49.56 22.01 -0.14
CA ASP A 800 -48.84 22.98 -0.98
C ASP A 800 -47.32 22.99 -0.73
N LYS A 801 -46.87 22.48 0.42
CA LYS A 801 -45.46 22.40 0.79
C LYS A 801 -45.12 20.95 1.10
N ILE A 802 -44.12 20.41 0.39
CA ILE A 802 -43.69 19.05 0.54
C ILE A 802 -42.22 19.03 0.95
N VAL A 803 -41.93 18.25 1.98
CA VAL A 803 -40.55 17.96 2.42
C VAL A 803 -40.25 16.52 2.11
N VAL A 804 -39.15 16.26 1.40
CA VAL A 804 -38.67 14.92 1.08
C VAL A 804 -37.39 14.66 1.87
N ILE A 805 -37.41 13.62 2.71
CA ILE A 805 -36.25 13.20 3.49
C ILE A 805 -35.58 12.03 2.78
N GLY A 806 -34.37 12.27 2.29
CA GLY A 806 -33.62 11.33 1.47
C GLY A 806 -33.90 11.52 -0.03
N GLY A 807 -32.93 11.23 -0.86
CA GLY A 807 -32.97 11.40 -2.31
C GLY A 807 -32.41 10.20 -3.08
N GLY A 808 -32.36 9.04 -2.41
CA GLY A 808 -31.80 7.80 -2.93
C GLY A 808 -32.64 7.12 -4.01
#